data_b640ce4338168a3098a33daabc33caba
#
_entry.id   b640ce4338168a3098a33daabc33caba
#
_cell.length_a   1.000
_cell.length_b   1.000
_cell.length_c   1.000
_cell.angle_alpha   90.00
_cell.angle_beta   90.00
_cell.angle_gamma   90.00
#
_symmetry.space_group_name_H-M   'P 1'
#
loop_
_entity.id
_entity.type
_entity.pdbx_description
1 polymer ?
#
loop_
_entity_poly.entity_id
_entity_poly.type
_entity_poly.pdbx_seq_one_letter_code
_entity_poly.pdbx_strand_id
1 'polypeptide(L)'
;MTYNIGVDIGSQNIYSVILKDGNFSGFFSMQHRGNIPETVRQLISHISGQVPDTENAAIGMTGNIGRDDIPMIDSVLATVEAAKRAGSRHRHILSVGCERSFLINMDENGRYTGHSAQSDCAAGTGGFIDQQAYRLGVDPAGLAKMAETCDGPVPTIATRCAVFAKSDIIHAQAAGYSPSGIAAGLCKGMARSIVASTTQGRELDGSLVFVDGVAKNRAIVSALSDLIEQEIEVPENGVFWNAMGAAILARRPFSDLLSLSEHSGTKRHSRPALSAADMDYPDFSQDRTEIIDDVEVTSYDSPESLKGHIYLGIDVGSTSTKAVVTDTGGRVLLGVYTKTRGNPVKAVTEILARIHAIYSKTGAGIAGVATTGSGRELVKSVFGADMAINEITAHAKGATFIDPDVDTIIEIGGQDSKFTRLRNGAVTLATMNYVCAAGTGSFIEEQAMRLDVALDEIPALTLGKTAPFTSDRCTVYMERDLNTLLAEGWDKAGTMAAVLFSVRDNYLSKVVGKTPFGQCVYFQGATARNKALVAAFASELGTRVKVSRFCHLTGALGCALALRDAGLSASDFAGTDITYSVEMEICELCANNCDLSVYTVNGRKTAWGMKCGRDYNETAKGKQKTVSDLEVAFRQIMRPEAEKEAGGPVAVIPQVVYMAEYGPLFESFLMNLGFRVKMIPGSDKAMAEGSRRIQADFCAPIAMVHGVVLNALQSDCDYVFFPTIINAPHESDQFTSPKPLSEKSEDRYFCYYSAYAPTILASAAPSGQRSRLISPKISFFRRSTQEVAERLADDLKDIMQLDPDHAKEAFINAWKDFETRRQFW
;
A
#
# COMPACT_ATOMS: atom_id res chain seq x y z
N MET A 1 -19.45 23.03 44.50
CA MET A 1 -19.21 21.85 43.62
C MET A 1 -18.29 22.30 42.56
N THR A 2 -17.14 21.65 42.44
CA THR A 2 -16.15 21.93 41.39
C THR A 2 -16.35 20.96 40.21
N TYR A 3 -16.39 21.50 39.00
CA TYR A 3 -16.49 20.71 37.79
C TYR A 3 -15.21 20.88 36.95
N ASN A 4 -14.59 19.76 36.57
CA ASN A 4 -13.50 19.77 35.65
C ASN A 4 -13.92 18.95 34.43
N ILE A 5 -13.74 19.49 33.26
CA ILE A 5 -14.17 18.92 32.00
C ILE A 5 -12.95 18.64 31.14
N GLY A 6 -12.78 17.42 30.73
CA GLY A 6 -11.73 17.04 29.76
C GLY A 6 -12.34 16.76 28.40
N VAL A 7 -11.72 17.27 27.36
CA VAL A 7 -12.13 17.07 25.97
C VAL A 7 -10.92 16.60 25.17
N ASP A 8 -11.08 15.46 24.54
CA ASP A 8 -10.11 14.94 23.55
C ASP A 8 -10.74 15.06 22.16
N ILE A 9 -10.12 15.88 21.30
CA ILE A 9 -10.55 16.09 19.92
C ILE A 9 -9.62 15.28 19.01
N GLY A 10 -10.03 14.02 18.78
CA GLY A 10 -9.35 13.15 17.84
C GLY A 10 -9.66 13.49 16.38
N SER A 11 -9.05 12.77 15.44
CA SER A 11 -9.26 12.97 13.99
C SER A 11 -10.62 12.50 13.46
N GLN A 12 -11.35 11.67 14.21
CA GLN A 12 -12.70 11.19 13.84
C GLN A 12 -13.75 11.44 14.93
N ASN A 13 -13.36 11.32 16.19
CA ASN A 13 -14.27 11.40 17.33
C ASN A 13 -13.82 12.46 18.32
N ILE A 14 -14.80 13.06 18.98
CA ILE A 14 -14.61 13.87 20.19
C ILE A 14 -15.03 13.02 21.38
N TYR A 15 -14.16 12.93 22.39
CA TYR A 15 -14.44 12.30 23.68
C TYR A 15 -14.43 13.37 24.77
N SER A 16 -15.34 13.27 25.70
CA SER A 16 -15.38 14.19 26.86
C SER A 16 -15.64 13.44 28.13
N VAL A 17 -15.02 13.91 29.21
CA VAL A 17 -15.19 13.39 30.57
C VAL A 17 -15.44 14.54 31.52
N ILE A 18 -16.43 14.38 32.38
CA ILE A 18 -16.81 15.34 33.43
C ILE A 18 -16.38 14.76 34.77
N LEU A 19 -15.60 15.52 35.53
CA LEU A 19 -15.30 15.28 36.94
C LEU A 19 -16.14 16.24 37.80
N LYS A 20 -16.82 15.68 38.80
CA LYS A 20 -17.52 16.43 39.84
C LYS A 20 -16.86 16.18 41.18
N ASP A 21 -16.35 17.24 41.78
CA ASP A 21 -15.57 17.15 43.03
C ASP A 21 -14.46 16.09 43.00
N GLY A 22 -13.78 15.98 41.84
CA GLY A 22 -12.70 15.02 41.56
C GLY A 22 -13.14 13.59 41.20
N ASN A 23 -14.45 13.28 41.14
CA ASN A 23 -14.94 11.95 40.74
C ASN A 23 -15.57 12.00 39.36
N PHE A 24 -15.37 10.89 38.60
CA PHE A 24 -15.99 10.75 37.27
C PHE A 24 -17.50 10.73 37.36
N SER A 25 -18.19 11.61 36.63
CA SER A 25 -19.63 11.77 36.66
C SER A 25 -20.32 11.71 35.31
N GLY A 26 -19.59 11.87 34.21
CA GLY A 26 -20.14 11.82 32.86
C GLY A 26 -19.10 11.47 31.82
N PHE A 27 -19.53 10.71 30.81
CA PHE A 27 -18.73 10.35 29.63
C PHE A 27 -19.54 10.66 28.37
N PHE A 28 -18.92 11.24 27.39
CA PHE A 28 -19.54 11.57 26.11
C PHE A 28 -18.60 11.24 24.96
N SER A 29 -19.14 10.68 23.87
CA SER A 29 -18.40 10.49 22.65
C SER A 29 -19.27 10.73 21.42
N MET A 30 -18.71 11.39 20.40
CA MET A 30 -19.42 11.66 19.16
C MET A 30 -18.44 11.73 17.99
N GLN A 31 -18.85 11.14 16.86
CA GLN A 31 -18.10 11.24 15.59
C GLN A 31 -18.41 12.59 14.94
N HIS A 32 -17.36 13.38 14.60
CA HIS A 32 -17.56 14.71 14.02
C HIS A 32 -17.67 14.73 12.49
N ARG A 33 -17.33 13.65 11.80
CA ARG A 33 -17.42 13.56 10.32
C ARG A 33 -16.90 14.80 9.59
N GLY A 34 -15.80 15.35 10.08
CA GLY A 34 -15.18 16.57 9.54
C GLY A 34 -15.84 17.91 9.96
N ASN A 35 -16.94 17.88 10.72
CA ASN A 35 -17.61 19.09 11.19
C ASN A 35 -17.38 19.27 12.70
N ILE A 36 -16.14 19.62 13.07
CA ILE A 36 -15.71 19.82 14.46
C ILE A 36 -16.53 20.92 15.15
N PRO A 37 -16.76 22.14 14.55
CA PRO A 37 -17.50 23.20 15.22
C PRO A 37 -18.94 22.80 15.60
N GLU A 38 -19.64 22.09 14.74
CA GLU A 38 -21.00 21.63 15.01
C GLU A 38 -21.01 20.58 16.13
N THR A 39 -20.07 19.62 16.07
CA THR A 39 -19.96 18.59 17.11
C THR A 39 -19.57 19.19 18.46
N VAL A 40 -18.74 20.22 18.48
CA VAL A 40 -18.42 20.99 19.70
C VAL A 40 -19.66 21.71 20.23
N ARG A 41 -20.54 22.30 19.39
CA ARG A 41 -21.82 22.89 19.84
C ARG A 41 -22.71 21.84 20.51
N GLN A 42 -22.79 20.63 19.93
CA GLN A 42 -23.55 19.53 20.52
C GLN A 42 -22.95 19.07 21.86
N LEU A 43 -21.61 18.99 21.93
CA LEU A 43 -20.90 18.72 23.19
C LEU A 43 -21.19 19.78 24.25
N ILE A 44 -21.12 21.06 23.90
CA ILE A 44 -21.42 22.17 24.80
C ILE A 44 -22.86 22.05 25.35
N SER A 45 -23.83 21.76 24.46
CA SER A 45 -25.22 21.55 24.87
C SER A 45 -25.34 20.36 25.84
N HIS A 46 -24.65 19.27 25.58
CA HIS A 46 -24.61 18.09 26.46
C HIS A 46 -24.01 18.40 27.83
N ILE A 47 -22.86 19.10 27.85
CA ILE A 47 -22.19 19.52 29.09
C ILE A 47 -23.07 20.46 29.89
N SER A 48 -23.70 21.46 29.27
CA SER A 48 -24.57 22.41 29.92
C SER A 48 -25.81 21.76 30.56
N GLY A 49 -26.26 20.61 30.02
CA GLY A 49 -27.31 19.80 30.61
C GLY A 49 -26.90 19.04 31.89
N GLN A 50 -25.60 18.82 32.10
CA GLN A 50 -25.04 18.06 33.23
C GLN A 50 -24.32 18.93 34.26
N VAL A 51 -23.79 20.07 33.84
CA VAL A 51 -23.03 21.02 34.67
C VAL A 51 -23.83 22.30 34.85
N PRO A 52 -24.50 22.49 36.02
CA PRO A 52 -25.38 23.62 36.23
C PRO A 52 -24.70 25.01 36.17
N ASP A 53 -23.40 25.06 36.44
CA ASP A 53 -22.57 26.27 36.45
C ASP A 53 -21.32 26.06 35.57
N THR A 54 -21.50 26.26 34.29
CA THR A 54 -20.41 26.10 33.29
C THR A 54 -19.42 27.28 33.36
N GLU A 55 -19.81 28.44 33.86
CA GLU A 55 -18.90 29.60 33.95
C GLU A 55 -17.78 29.37 34.96
N ASN A 56 -18.03 28.59 36.00
CA ASN A 56 -17.05 28.21 37.01
C ASN A 56 -16.43 26.83 36.78
N ALA A 57 -16.74 26.15 35.66
CA ALA A 57 -16.12 24.88 35.32
C ALA A 57 -14.74 25.11 34.67
N ALA A 58 -13.75 24.30 35.10
CA ALA A 58 -12.44 24.28 34.46
C ALA A 58 -12.46 23.29 33.31
N ILE A 59 -11.79 23.65 32.19
CA ILE A 59 -11.66 22.79 31.04
C ILE A 59 -10.17 22.43 30.76
N GLY A 60 -9.95 21.20 30.32
CA GLY A 60 -8.70 20.73 29.76
C GLY A 60 -8.97 20.13 28.38
N MET A 61 -8.17 20.48 27.39
CA MET A 61 -8.32 20.01 26.01
C MET A 61 -7.07 19.32 25.53
N THR A 62 -7.22 18.21 24.84
CA THR A 62 -6.15 17.45 24.19
C THR A 62 -6.57 17.02 22.79
N GLY A 63 -5.66 16.45 22.03
CA GLY A 63 -5.92 16.03 20.64
C GLY A 63 -5.30 16.95 19.60
N ASN A 64 -5.91 17.07 18.43
CA ASN A 64 -5.41 17.89 17.32
C ASN A 64 -6.55 18.73 16.72
N ILE A 65 -6.55 20.02 16.98
CA ILE A 65 -7.57 20.96 16.48
C ILE A 65 -7.07 21.90 15.38
N GLY A 66 -5.79 21.82 14.98
CA GLY A 66 -5.23 22.69 13.93
C GLY A 66 -5.23 24.19 14.26
N ARG A 67 -5.36 24.57 15.54
CA ARG A 67 -5.40 25.96 16.02
C ARG A 67 -4.29 26.19 17.04
N ASP A 68 -3.36 27.07 16.69
CA ASP A 68 -2.21 27.42 17.55
C ASP A 68 -2.58 28.38 18.69
N ASP A 69 -3.73 29.05 18.58
CA ASP A 69 -4.21 30.04 19.56
C ASP A 69 -4.87 29.41 20.81
N ILE A 70 -5.18 28.11 20.75
CA ILE A 70 -5.77 27.37 21.87
C ILE A 70 -4.73 26.40 22.45
N PRO A 71 -4.27 26.64 23.69
CA PRO A 71 -3.31 25.74 24.33
C PRO A 71 -3.91 24.34 24.57
N MET A 72 -3.26 23.31 24.05
CA MET A 72 -3.63 21.92 24.20
C MET A 72 -2.75 21.22 25.21
N ILE A 73 -3.31 20.30 25.97
CA ILE A 73 -2.59 19.37 26.82
C ILE A 73 -1.99 18.29 25.93
N ASP A 74 -0.71 17.98 26.11
CA ASP A 74 -0.07 16.89 25.39
C ASP A 74 -0.77 15.55 25.68
N SER A 75 -1.04 14.77 24.63
CA SER A 75 -1.81 13.51 24.76
C SER A 75 -1.06 12.45 25.59
N VAL A 76 0.28 12.42 25.53
CA VAL A 76 1.11 11.52 26.35
C VAL A 76 0.95 11.89 27.83
N LEU A 77 1.02 13.20 28.14
CA LEU A 77 0.83 13.68 29.51
C LEU A 77 -0.58 13.36 30.02
N ALA A 78 -1.60 13.59 29.19
CA ALA A 78 -2.98 13.26 29.54
C ALA A 78 -3.15 11.76 29.83
N THR A 79 -2.63 10.90 28.97
CA THR A 79 -2.66 9.44 29.15
C THR A 79 -1.99 9.01 30.45
N VAL A 80 -0.82 9.59 30.77
CA VAL A 80 -0.07 9.30 32.01
C VAL A 80 -0.88 9.69 33.24
N GLU A 81 -1.53 10.87 33.25
CA GLU A 81 -2.32 11.30 34.39
C GLU A 81 -3.60 10.46 34.57
N ALA A 82 -4.22 10.02 33.46
CA ALA A 82 -5.33 9.07 33.51
C ALA A 82 -4.89 7.72 34.09
N ALA A 83 -3.74 7.20 33.67
CA ALA A 83 -3.18 5.94 34.19
C ALA A 83 -2.91 6.01 35.70
N LYS A 84 -2.28 7.08 36.17
CA LYS A 84 -2.05 7.31 37.60
C LYS A 84 -3.36 7.34 38.39
N ARG A 85 -4.37 8.02 37.88
CA ARG A 85 -5.70 8.11 38.52
C ARG A 85 -6.45 6.78 38.54
N ALA A 86 -6.28 5.97 37.48
CA ALA A 86 -6.82 4.61 37.41
C ALA A 86 -6.09 3.61 38.32
N GLY A 87 -4.99 4.03 38.97
CA GLY A 87 -4.16 3.15 39.78
C GLY A 87 -3.37 2.11 38.96
N SER A 88 -3.18 2.38 37.67
CA SER A 88 -2.42 1.49 36.77
C SER A 88 -0.97 1.35 37.24
N ARG A 89 -0.51 0.10 37.35
CA ARG A 89 0.89 -0.26 37.70
C ARG A 89 1.62 -0.87 36.50
N HIS A 90 1.09 -0.71 35.32
CA HIS A 90 1.71 -1.26 34.10
C HIS A 90 3.02 -0.55 33.79
N ARG A 91 4.00 -1.33 33.33
CA ARG A 91 5.30 -0.85 32.86
C ARG A 91 5.17 -0.11 31.53
N HIS A 92 4.18 -0.49 30.76
CA HIS A 92 3.97 0.02 29.41
C HIS A 92 2.50 0.39 29.19
N ILE A 93 2.26 1.53 28.55
CA ILE A 93 0.93 1.95 28.10
C ILE A 93 1.00 2.14 26.60
N LEU A 94 0.31 1.29 25.86
CA LEU A 94 0.15 1.40 24.41
C LEU A 94 -1.13 2.18 24.13
N SER A 95 -1.04 3.28 23.42
CA SER A 95 -2.20 4.06 22.94
C SER A 95 -2.19 4.05 21.41
N VAL A 96 -3.27 3.59 20.80
CA VAL A 96 -3.42 3.59 19.34
C VAL A 96 -4.79 4.17 18.99
N GLY A 97 -4.75 5.38 18.47
CA GLY A 97 -5.89 6.10 17.96
C GLY A 97 -6.05 5.96 16.44
N CYS A 98 -6.85 6.85 15.86
CA CYS A 98 -7.12 6.87 14.43
C CYS A 98 -5.87 7.26 13.60
N GLU A 99 -5.04 8.20 14.05
CA GLU A 99 -3.87 8.71 13.32
C GLU A 99 -2.55 8.61 14.08
N ARG A 100 -2.60 8.36 15.38
CA ARG A 100 -1.41 8.35 16.24
C ARG A 100 -1.32 7.06 17.02
N SER A 101 -0.10 6.58 17.19
CA SER A 101 0.21 5.50 18.12
C SER A 101 1.49 5.84 18.89
N PHE A 102 1.48 5.54 20.18
CA PHE A 102 2.64 5.72 21.03
C PHE A 102 2.66 4.69 22.15
N LEU A 103 3.86 4.35 22.58
CA LEU A 103 4.15 3.47 23.69
C LEU A 103 4.82 4.30 24.79
N ILE A 104 4.16 4.40 25.93
CA ILE A 104 4.67 5.10 27.12
C ILE A 104 5.34 4.08 28.03
N ASN A 105 6.52 4.41 28.52
CA ASN A 105 7.25 3.61 29.50
C ASN A 105 7.15 4.25 30.87
N MET A 106 6.87 3.41 31.89
CA MET A 106 6.74 3.80 33.30
C MET A 106 7.76 3.04 34.14
N ASP A 107 8.23 3.62 35.21
CA ASP A 107 9.04 2.90 36.21
C ASP A 107 8.15 2.06 37.16
N GLU A 108 8.78 1.32 38.08
CA GLU A 108 8.09 0.50 39.06
C GLU A 108 7.21 1.30 40.04
N ASN A 109 7.45 2.60 40.14
CA ASN A 109 6.68 3.52 40.99
C ASN A 109 5.55 4.24 40.20
N GLY A 110 5.32 3.87 38.95
CA GLY A 110 4.34 4.49 38.07
C GLY A 110 4.75 5.91 37.62
N ARG A 111 6.07 6.21 37.53
CA ARG A 111 6.56 7.47 36.99
C ARG A 111 6.92 7.29 35.51
N TYR A 112 6.56 8.29 34.74
CA TYR A 112 6.93 8.36 33.32
C TYR A 112 8.45 8.39 33.15
N THR A 113 8.98 7.52 32.29
CA THR A 113 10.42 7.44 31.98
C THR A 113 10.73 7.80 30.52
N GLY A 114 9.73 7.74 29.64
CA GLY A 114 9.88 8.08 28.23
C GLY A 114 8.74 7.51 27.38
N HIS A 115 8.71 7.88 26.13
CA HIS A 115 7.79 7.27 25.18
C HIS A 115 8.46 7.13 23.80
N SER A 116 7.93 6.24 22.98
CA SER A 116 8.19 6.13 21.55
C SER A 116 6.89 6.32 20.80
N ALA A 117 6.93 7.10 19.74
CA ALA A 117 5.79 7.36 18.88
C ALA A 117 6.06 6.82 17.47
N GLN A 118 5.01 6.40 16.80
CA GLN A 118 5.08 6.06 15.39
C GLN A 118 5.39 7.32 14.59
N SER A 119 6.21 7.18 13.53
CA SER A 119 6.37 8.21 12.51
C SER A 119 5.05 8.46 11.79
N ASP A 120 4.95 9.57 11.09
CA ASP A 120 3.75 10.13 10.41
C ASP A 120 3.01 9.19 9.42
N CYS A 121 3.22 7.88 9.46
CA CYS A 121 2.59 6.91 8.58
C CYS A 121 1.37 6.24 9.23
N ALA A 122 0.21 6.25 8.57
CA ALA A 122 -1.03 5.67 9.08
C ALA A 122 -1.05 4.12 9.13
N ALA A 123 -0.06 3.44 8.56
CA ALA A 123 0.05 1.98 8.65
C ALA A 123 0.30 1.57 10.12
N GLY A 124 -0.68 1.05 10.79
CA GLY A 124 -0.64 0.74 12.23
C GLY A 124 -1.45 1.71 13.10
N THR A 125 -2.37 2.44 12.47
CA THR A 125 -3.34 3.30 13.17
C THR A 125 -4.78 2.88 12.86
N GLY A 126 -5.73 3.31 13.68
CA GLY A 126 -7.14 2.96 13.53
C GLY A 126 -7.76 3.40 12.21
N GLY A 127 -7.35 4.55 11.67
CA GLY A 127 -7.88 5.06 10.41
C GLY A 127 -7.64 4.13 9.23
N PHE A 128 -6.52 3.41 9.22
CA PHE A 128 -6.27 2.40 8.21
C PHE A 128 -7.26 1.23 8.30
N ILE A 129 -7.52 0.71 9.52
CA ILE A 129 -8.48 -0.38 9.73
C ILE A 129 -9.89 0.07 9.33
N ASP A 130 -10.27 1.27 9.70
CA ASP A 130 -11.59 1.83 9.35
C ASP A 130 -11.80 1.87 7.83
N GLN A 131 -10.80 2.34 7.08
CA GLN A 131 -10.84 2.34 5.61
C GLN A 131 -11.00 0.93 5.02
N GLN A 132 -10.28 -0.05 5.56
CA GLN A 132 -10.36 -1.40 5.03
C GLN A 132 -11.68 -2.10 5.42
N ALA A 133 -12.24 -1.79 6.58
CA ALA A 133 -13.56 -2.25 6.98
C ALA A 133 -14.64 -1.78 5.99
N TYR A 134 -14.68 -0.50 5.67
CA TYR A 134 -15.61 0.04 4.67
C TYR A 134 -15.43 -0.59 3.29
N ARG A 135 -14.19 -0.87 2.89
CA ARG A 135 -13.90 -1.56 1.61
C ARG A 135 -14.43 -2.98 1.58
N LEU A 136 -14.43 -3.67 2.71
CA LEU A 136 -15.02 -5.00 2.86
C LEU A 136 -16.55 -4.95 3.05
N GLY A 137 -17.15 -3.75 3.06
CA GLY A 137 -18.60 -3.55 3.19
C GLY A 137 -19.13 -3.71 4.61
N VAL A 138 -18.25 -3.50 5.61
CA VAL A 138 -18.60 -3.59 7.04
C VAL A 138 -18.10 -2.36 7.79
N ASP A 139 -18.61 -2.14 9.00
CA ASP A 139 -18.04 -1.18 9.93
C ASP A 139 -16.80 -1.77 10.66
N PRO A 140 -16.02 -0.97 11.39
CA PRO A 140 -14.85 -1.44 12.12
C PRO A 140 -15.13 -2.55 13.13
N ALA A 141 -16.32 -2.54 13.77
CA ALA A 141 -16.72 -3.59 14.68
C ALA A 141 -17.07 -4.90 13.95
N GLY A 142 -17.70 -4.79 12.79
CA GLY A 142 -17.96 -5.91 11.88
C GLY A 142 -16.67 -6.56 11.39
N LEU A 143 -15.65 -5.76 11.03
CA LEU A 143 -14.32 -6.28 10.65
C LEU A 143 -13.67 -7.05 11.79
N ALA A 144 -13.70 -6.51 13.02
CA ALA A 144 -13.16 -7.20 14.19
C ALA A 144 -13.85 -8.56 14.39
N LYS A 145 -15.20 -8.59 14.33
CA LYS A 145 -15.98 -9.82 14.46
C LYS A 145 -15.69 -10.82 13.34
N MET A 146 -15.53 -10.35 12.09
CA MET A 146 -15.14 -11.23 10.98
C MET A 146 -13.76 -11.86 11.21
N ALA A 147 -12.79 -11.09 11.72
CA ALA A 147 -11.46 -11.59 12.02
C ALA A 147 -11.47 -12.63 13.15
N GLU A 148 -12.27 -12.41 14.20
CA GLU A 148 -12.42 -13.34 15.34
C GLU A 148 -13.07 -14.67 14.93
N THR A 149 -13.96 -14.65 13.95
CA THR A 149 -14.71 -15.84 13.49
C THR A 149 -14.04 -16.54 12.31
N CYS A 150 -12.81 -16.17 11.96
CA CYS A 150 -12.08 -16.79 10.85
C CYS A 150 -11.62 -18.21 11.21
N ASP A 151 -12.11 -19.20 10.51
CA ASP A 151 -11.73 -20.61 10.60
C ASP A 151 -10.95 -21.11 9.36
N GLY A 152 -10.74 -20.24 8.36
CA GLY A 152 -10.08 -20.55 7.10
C GLY A 152 -8.63 -20.04 7.02
N PRO A 153 -8.01 -20.16 5.84
CA PRO A 153 -6.67 -19.65 5.59
C PRO A 153 -6.61 -18.12 5.71
N VAL A 154 -5.54 -17.63 6.31
CA VAL A 154 -5.31 -16.22 6.58
C VAL A 154 -4.17 -15.70 5.69
N PRO A 155 -4.42 -14.75 4.78
CA PRO A 155 -3.38 -14.20 3.92
C PRO A 155 -2.39 -13.33 4.72
N THR A 156 -1.15 -13.25 4.23
CA THR A 156 -0.19 -12.28 4.73
C THR A 156 -0.49 -10.92 4.09
N ILE A 157 -0.81 -9.92 4.92
CA ILE A 157 -1.07 -8.54 4.50
C ILE A 157 0.13 -7.68 4.92
N ALA A 158 0.64 -6.86 3.99
CA ALA A 158 1.74 -5.93 4.24
C ALA A 158 1.40 -4.92 5.33
N THR A 159 2.39 -4.59 6.14
CA THR A 159 2.18 -3.82 7.37
C THR A 159 2.90 -2.50 7.41
N ARG A 160 3.88 -2.29 6.53
CA ARG A 160 4.68 -1.06 6.52
C ARG A 160 4.03 0.10 5.78
N CYS A 161 3.12 -0.20 4.86
CA CYS A 161 2.53 0.81 4.00
C CYS A 161 1.06 0.47 3.73
N ALA A 162 0.17 1.39 4.04
CA ALA A 162 -1.26 1.26 3.77
C ALA A 162 -1.55 1.00 2.27
N VAL A 163 -0.71 1.52 1.38
CA VAL A 163 -0.83 1.31 -0.07
C VAL A 163 -0.54 -0.14 -0.45
N PHE A 164 0.53 -0.72 0.07
CA PHE A 164 0.84 -2.15 -0.16
C PHE A 164 -0.22 -3.05 0.44
N ALA A 165 -0.67 -2.75 1.67
CA ALA A 165 -1.75 -3.51 2.28
C ALA A 165 -3.04 -3.50 1.44
N LYS A 166 -3.38 -2.37 0.82
CA LYS A 166 -4.52 -2.28 -0.12
C LYS A 166 -4.33 -3.21 -1.32
N SER A 167 -3.14 -3.24 -1.90
CA SER A 167 -2.82 -4.13 -3.02
C SER A 167 -2.89 -5.61 -2.60
N ASP A 168 -2.39 -5.94 -1.40
CA ASP A 168 -2.43 -7.30 -0.88
C ASP A 168 -3.86 -7.77 -0.62
N ILE A 169 -4.74 -6.89 -0.12
CA ILE A 169 -6.17 -7.20 0.03
C ILE A 169 -6.78 -7.57 -1.31
N ILE A 170 -6.50 -6.80 -2.36
CA ILE A 170 -7.01 -7.08 -3.71
C ILE A 170 -6.46 -8.40 -4.23
N HIS A 171 -5.17 -8.65 -4.03
CA HIS A 171 -4.55 -9.91 -4.39
C HIS A 171 -5.15 -11.08 -3.61
N ALA A 172 -5.38 -10.93 -2.31
CA ALA A 172 -6.01 -11.93 -1.48
C ALA A 172 -7.46 -12.20 -1.92
N GLN A 173 -8.23 -11.15 -2.27
CA GLN A 173 -9.57 -11.31 -2.84
C GLN A 173 -9.52 -12.04 -4.17
N ALA A 174 -8.62 -11.66 -5.07
CA ALA A 174 -8.41 -12.32 -6.35
C ALA A 174 -7.91 -13.77 -6.19
N ALA A 175 -7.14 -14.04 -5.14
CA ALA A 175 -6.70 -15.39 -4.78
C ALA A 175 -7.78 -16.23 -4.09
N GLY A 176 -8.97 -15.68 -3.83
CA GLY A 176 -10.12 -16.41 -3.29
C GLY A 176 -10.14 -16.55 -1.77
N TYR A 177 -9.31 -15.80 -1.03
CA TYR A 177 -9.42 -15.77 0.43
C TYR A 177 -10.78 -15.23 0.87
N SER A 178 -11.33 -15.82 1.91
CA SER A 178 -12.59 -15.36 2.48
C SER A 178 -12.46 -13.94 3.07
N PRO A 179 -13.54 -13.16 3.10
CA PRO A 179 -13.52 -11.85 3.77
C PRO A 179 -13.07 -11.94 5.23
N SER A 180 -13.42 -13.01 5.96
CA SER A 180 -12.96 -13.26 7.33
C SER A 180 -11.46 -13.56 7.39
N GLY A 181 -10.91 -14.32 6.45
CA GLY A 181 -9.47 -14.54 6.32
C GLY A 181 -8.71 -13.26 6.08
N ILE A 182 -9.21 -12.40 5.18
CA ILE A 182 -8.62 -11.08 4.88
C ILE A 182 -8.68 -10.17 6.11
N ALA A 183 -9.82 -10.13 6.83
CA ALA A 183 -9.96 -9.37 8.05
C ALA A 183 -8.97 -9.83 9.13
N ALA A 184 -8.79 -11.14 9.31
CA ALA A 184 -7.80 -11.69 10.24
C ALA A 184 -6.36 -11.36 9.82
N GLY A 185 -6.05 -11.41 8.51
CA GLY A 185 -4.76 -11.00 7.95
C GLY A 185 -4.44 -9.53 8.21
N LEU A 186 -5.43 -8.66 8.04
CA LEU A 186 -5.33 -7.23 8.35
C LEU A 186 -5.04 -6.99 9.83
N CYS A 187 -5.78 -7.63 10.74
CA CYS A 187 -5.58 -7.47 12.18
C CYS A 187 -4.18 -7.95 12.62
N LYS A 188 -3.73 -9.11 12.12
CA LYS A 188 -2.38 -9.62 12.36
C LYS A 188 -1.30 -8.70 11.79
N GLY A 189 -1.54 -8.17 10.60
CA GLY A 189 -0.66 -7.23 9.94
C GLY A 189 -0.53 -5.94 10.73
N MET A 190 -1.64 -5.37 11.16
CA MET A 190 -1.65 -4.15 11.98
C MET A 190 -0.94 -4.35 13.32
N ALA A 191 -1.17 -5.48 14.00
CA ALA A 191 -0.47 -5.80 15.24
C ALA A 191 1.06 -5.80 15.05
N ARG A 192 1.57 -6.42 13.98
CA ARG A 192 2.99 -6.37 13.61
C ARG A 192 3.48 -4.94 13.37
N SER A 193 2.69 -4.11 12.67
CA SER A 193 3.06 -2.72 12.41
C SER A 193 3.14 -1.89 13.69
N ILE A 194 2.18 -2.06 14.60
CA ILE A 194 2.17 -1.39 15.91
C ILE A 194 3.42 -1.77 16.70
N VAL A 195 3.71 -3.06 16.86
CA VAL A 195 4.90 -3.51 17.57
C VAL A 195 6.17 -2.94 16.94
N ALA A 196 6.36 -3.12 15.63
CA ALA A 196 7.56 -2.66 14.94
C ALA A 196 7.80 -1.15 15.08
N SER A 197 6.73 -0.34 15.01
CA SER A 197 6.83 1.11 15.06
C SER A 197 6.99 1.67 16.48
N THR A 198 6.34 1.06 17.47
CA THR A 198 6.31 1.60 18.84
C THR A 198 7.40 1.03 19.72
N THR A 199 7.78 -0.25 19.58
CA THR A 199 8.85 -0.85 20.38
C THR A 199 10.24 -0.54 19.84
N GLN A 200 10.37 -0.20 18.55
CA GLN A 200 11.65 0.03 17.88
C GLN A 200 12.65 -1.13 18.04
N GLY A 201 12.14 -2.35 18.06
CA GLY A 201 12.92 -3.58 18.22
C GLY A 201 13.36 -3.87 19.66
N ARG A 202 12.83 -3.17 20.66
CA ARG A 202 13.06 -3.46 22.06
C ARG A 202 12.06 -4.53 22.54
N GLU A 203 12.51 -5.43 23.37
CA GLU A 203 11.63 -6.34 24.10
C GLU A 203 10.88 -5.54 25.17
N LEU A 204 9.60 -5.84 25.35
CA LEU A 204 8.78 -5.24 26.41
C LEU A 204 8.91 -6.09 27.66
N ASP A 205 9.55 -5.53 28.68
CA ASP A 205 9.69 -6.16 30.00
C ASP A 205 8.61 -5.66 30.95
N GLY A 206 7.69 -6.51 31.32
CA GLY A 206 6.63 -6.20 32.27
C GLY A 206 5.27 -5.99 31.64
N SER A 207 4.30 -5.66 32.48
CA SER A 207 2.88 -5.62 32.07
C SER A 207 2.56 -4.45 31.11
N LEU A 208 1.66 -4.72 30.18
CA LEU A 208 1.18 -3.78 29.15
C LEU A 208 -0.33 -3.55 29.30
N VAL A 209 -0.73 -2.30 29.26
CA VAL A 209 -2.12 -1.88 29.10
C VAL A 209 -2.32 -1.24 27.74
N PHE A 210 -3.41 -1.58 27.05
CA PHE A 210 -3.74 -1.07 25.73
C PHE A 210 -5.00 -0.20 25.78
N VAL A 211 -4.89 1.04 25.35
CA VAL A 211 -5.94 2.05 25.44
C VAL A 211 -6.23 2.71 24.08
N ASP A 212 -7.26 3.57 24.05
CA ASP A 212 -7.72 4.30 22.87
C ASP A 212 -8.58 3.43 21.91
N GLY A 213 -8.93 3.98 20.74
CA GLY A 213 -9.96 3.44 19.82
C GLY A 213 -9.67 2.04 19.32
N VAL A 214 -8.43 1.75 18.96
CA VAL A 214 -8.02 0.44 18.38
C VAL A 214 -8.05 -0.68 19.43
N ALA A 215 -7.92 -0.37 20.72
CA ALA A 215 -8.03 -1.35 21.79
C ALA A 215 -9.41 -2.04 21.86
N LYS A 216 -10.45 -1.47 21.24
CA LYS A 216 -11.77 -2.11 21.10
C LYS A 216 -11.77 -3.30 20.13
N ASN A 217 -10.78 -3.40 19.23
CA ASN A 217 -10.69 -4.50 18.28
C ASN A 217 -9.98 -5.70 18.92
N ARG A 218 -10.78 -6.68 19.39
CA ARG A 218 -10.27 -7.87 20.10
C ARG A 218 -9.33 -8.72 19.24
N ALA A 219 -9.55 -8.79 17.91
CA ALA A 219 -8.67 -9.54 17.02
C ALA A 219 -7.25 -8.93 16.95
N ILE A 220 -7.15 -7.58 17.00
CA ILE A 220 -5.85 -6.89 17.09
C ILE A 220 -5.22 -7.11 18.47
N VAL A 221 -6.02 -7.04 19.56
CA VAL A 221 -5.52 -7.29 20.92
C VAL A 221 -4.95 -8.71 21.02
N SER A 222 -5.67 -9.72 20.52
CA SER A 222 -5.20 -11.10 20.49
C SER A 222 -3.91 -11.25 19.67
N ALA A 223 -3.85 -10.67 18.47
CA ALA A 223 -2.67 -10.72 17.62
C ALA A 223 -1.46 -10.01 18.25
N LEU A 224 -1.67 -8.91 18.98
CA LEU A 224 -0.62 -8.23 19.76
C LEU A 224 -0.14 -9.12 20.91
N SER A 225 -1.06 -9.74 21.68
CA SER A 225 -0.75 -10.65 22.78
C SER A 225 0.10 -11.82 22.31
N ASP A 226 -0.26 -12.41 21.17
CA ASP A 226 0.51 -13.50 20.53
C ASP A 226 1.93 -13.05 20.11
N LEU A 227 2.07 -11.81 19.60
CA LEU A 227 3.35 -11.30 19.13
C LEU A 227 4.34 -10.94 20.23
N ILE A 228 3.82 -10.44 21.37
CA ILE A 228 4.65 -10.04 22.51
C ILE A 228 4.71 -11.13 23.59
N GLU A 229 4.04 -12.25 23.37
CA GLU A 229 3.99 -13.43 24.25
C GLU A 229 3.57 -13.09 25.68
N GLN A 230 2.65 -12.12 25.84
CA GLN A 230 2.09 -11.75 27.14
C GLN A 230 0.64 -11.29 27.06
N GLU A 231 -0.09 -11.38 28.18
CA GLU A 231 -1.46 -10.89 28.27
C GLU A 231 -1.50 -9.35 28.27
N ILE A 232 -2.45 -8.77 27.56
CA ILE A 232 -2.65 -7.33 27.43
C ILE A 232 -3.92 -6.95 28.16
N GLU A 233 -3.83 -6.03 29.12
CA GLU A 233 -5.02 -5.46 29.76
C GLU A 233 -5.64 -4.38 28.86
N VAL A 234 -6.98 -4.45 28.70
CA VAL A 234 -7.75 -3.43 28.00
C VAL A 234 -8.82 -2.88 28.98
N PRO A 235 -8.64 -1.66 29.50
CA PRO A 235 -9.60 -1.05 30.41
C PRO A 235 -10.93 -0.76 29.72
N GLU A 236 -12.05 -0.96 30.41
CA GLU A 236 -13.40 -0.69 29.89
C GLU A 236 -13.55 0.75 29.34
N ASN A 237 -13.00 1.73 30.05
CA ASN A 237 -13.01 3.15 29.66
C ASN A 237 -11.72 3.62 28.98
N GLY A 238 -10.92 2.69 28.41
CA GLY A 238 -9.63 2.99 27.79
C GLY A 238 -9.65 4.04 26.69
N VAL A 239 -10.77 4.16 25.97
CA VAL A 239 -10.96 5.17 24.91
C VAL A 239 -11.09 6.60 25.44
N PHE A 240 -11.41 6.76 26.72
CA PHE A 240 -11.57 8.07 27.35
C PHE A 240 -10.31 8.53 28.11
N TRP A 241 -9.23 7.77 28.12
CA TRP A 241 -8.06 8.07 28.94
C TRP A 241 -7.46 9.44 28.62
N ASN A 242 -7.40 9.84 27.37
CA ASN A 242 -6.93 11.18 26.99
C ASN A 242 -7.86 12.27 27.56
N ALA A 243 -9.17 12.12 27.40
CA ALA A 243 -10.15 13.05 27.98
C ALA A 243 -10.16 13.02 29.51
N MET A 244 -9.98 11.83 30.14
CA MET A 244 -9.84 11.70 31.61
C MET A 244 -8.63 12.50 32.13
N GLY A 245 -7.46 12.32 31.48
CA GLY A 245 -6.27 13.06 31.85
C GLY A 245 -6.40 14.56 31.61
N ALA A 246 -7.03 14.95 30.53
CA ALA A 246 -7.36 16.35 30.27
C ALA A 246 -8.27 16.94 31.35
N ALA A 247 -9.29 16.18 31.84
CA ALA A 247 -10.14 16.61 32.94
C ALA A 247 -9.37 16.78 34.28
N ILE A 248 -8.42 15.88 34.56
CA ILE A 248 -7.55 15.97 35.75
C ILE A 248 -6.67 17.22 35.69
N LEU A 249 -6.16 17.53 34.50
CA LEU A 249 -5.29 18.67 34.25
C LEU A 249 -6.04 19.97 33.92
N ALA A 250 -7.35 19.96 33.95
CA ALA A 250 -8.20 21.09 33.57
C ALA A 250 -7.89 22.33 34.41
N ARG A 251 -7.61 23.47 33.73
CA ARG A 251 -7.26 24.77 34.37
C ARG A 251 -7.75 25.98 33.58
N ARG A 252 -8.36 25.76 32.42
CA ARG A 252 -8.80 26.80 31.49
C ARG A 252 -10.25 27.13 31.71
N PRO A 253 -10.71 28.33 31.35
CA PRO A 253 -12.13 28.68 31.45
C PRO A 253 -12.96 27.94 30.37
N PHE A 254 -14.22 27.67 30.65
CA PHE A 254 -15.13 27.01 29.73
C PHE A 254 -15.33 27.78 28.41
N SER A 255 -15.10 29.10 28.40
CA SER A 255 -15.14 29.96 27.22
C SER A 255 -14.18 29.52 26.13
N ASP A 256 -13.08 28.84 26.46
CA ASP A 256 -12.14 28.34 25.48
C ASP A 256 -12.76 27.23 24.60
N LEU A 257 -13.64 26.41 25.13
CA LEU A 257 -14.43 25.44 24.36
C LEU A 257 -15.46 26.14 23.46
N LEU A 258 -16.08 27.25 23.95
CA LEU A 258 -17.00 28.03 23.15
C LEU A 258 -16.33 28.61 21.90
N SER A 259 -15.10 29.04 22.01
CA SER A 259 -14.31 29.59 20.88
C SER A 259 -14.05 28.58 19.76
N LEU A 260 -14.07 27.28 20.07
CA LEU A 260 -13.97 26.20 19.07
C LEU A 260 -15.23 26.01 18.23
N SER A 261 -16.40 26.42 18.78
CA SER A 261 -17.69 26.37 18.05
C SER A 261 -17.82 27.50 17.02
N GLU A 262 -16.97 28.53 17.11
CA GLU A 262 -16.96 29.67 16.20
C GLU A 262 -16.04 29.42 15.01
N HIS A 263 -16.54 29.64 13.78
CA HIS A 263 -15.74 29.55 12.56
C HIS A 263 -14.77 30.72 12.48
N SER A 264 -13.50 30.51 12.82
CA SER A 264 -12.43 31.47 12.54
C SER A 264 -11.44 30.92 11.52
N GLY A 265 -11.91 30.69 10.29
CA GLY A 265 -11.03 30.34 9.18
C GLY A 265 -10.15 31.54 8.80
N THR A 266 -8.89 31.55 9.22
CA THR A 266 -7.88 32.36 8.54
C THR A 266 -7.76 31.86 7.11
N LYS A 267 -8.19 32.69 6.14
CA LYS A 267 -8.04 32.39 4.71
C LYS A 267 -6.55 32.30 4.39
N ARG A 268 -5.99 31.12 4.46
CA ARG A 268 -4.67 30.79 3.93
C ARG A 268 -4.79 30.64 2.41
N HIS A 269 -3.66 30.65 1.70
CA HIS A 269 -3.60 30.53 0.24
C HIS A 269 -4.49 29.38 -0.27
N SER A 270 -5.40 29.75 -1.18
CA SER A 270 -6.33 28.82 -1.80
C SER A 270 -6.09 28.71 -3.32
N ARG A 271 -6.37 27.57 -3.87
CA ARG A 271 -6.42 27.35 -5.32
C ARG A 271 -7.62 28.07 -5.91
N PRO A 272 -7.55 28.47 -7.22
CA PRO A 272 -8.70 28.97 -7.93
C PRO A 272 -9.88 28.02 -7.87
N ALA A 273 -11.08 28.55 -8.00
CA ALA A 273 -12.29 27.75 -8.07
C ALA A 273 -12.28 26.80 -9.27
N LEU A 274 -12.76 25.57 -9.09
CA LEU A 274 -12.89 24.59 -10.15
C LEU A 274 -13.85 25.10 -11.23
N SER A 275 -13.36 25.21 -12.48
CA SER A 275 -14.12 25.68 -13.64
C SER A 275 -14.26 24.59 -14.70
N ALA A 276 -15.47 24.42 -15.22
CA ALA A 276 -15.78 23.49 -16.30
C ALA A 276 -15.66 24.12 -17.71
N ALA A 277 -14.95 25.25 -17.88
CA ALA A 277 -14.94 26.01 -19.12
C ALA A 277 -14.14 25.34 -20.25
N ASP A 278 -13.03 24.67 -19.94
CA ASP A 278 -12.07 24.15 -20.93
C ASP A 278 -12.19 22.64 -21.14
N MET A 279 -13.44 22.14 -21.27
CA MET A 279 -13.70 20.72 -21.46
C MET A 279 -14.86 20.48 -22.41
N ASP A 280 -14.77 19.35 -23.11
CA ASP A 280 -15.83 18.78 -23.90
C ASP A 280 -16.41 17.58 -23.15
N TYR A 281 -17.54 17.82 -22.49
CA TYR A 281 -18.09 16.87 -21.52
C TYR A 281 -19.53 16.49 -21.90
N PRO A 282 -19.82 15.18 -22.05
CA PRO A 282 -21.15 14.72 -22.44
C PRO A 282 -22.16 14.89 -21.31
N ASP A 283 -23.43 14.99 -21.69
CA ASP A 283 -24.55 14.94 -20.75
C ASP A 283 -24.98 13.48 -20.55
N PHE A 284 -24.48 12.85 -19.49
CA PHE A 284 -24.81 11.47 -19.13
C PHE A 284 -26.28 11.29 -18.69
N SER A 285 -27.00 12.35 -18.36
CA SER A 285 -28.41 12.25 -17.96
C SER A 285 -29.33 11.81 -19.12
N GLN A 286 -28.83 11.92 -20.34
CA GLN A 286 -29.55 11.46 -21.53
C GLN A 286 -29.40 9.98 -21.82
N ASP A 287 -28.51 9.28 -21.11
CA ASP A 287 -28.28 7.85 -21.26
C ASP A 287 -29.42 7.06 -20.59
N ARG A 288 -29.93 6.04 -21.28
CA ARG A 288 -30.95 5.13 -20.72
C ARG A 288 -30.24 4.09 -19.86
N THR A 289 -30.07 4.41 -18.59
CA THR A 289 -29.37 3.54 -17.64
C THR A 289 -30.34 2.97 -16.62
N GLU A 290 -30.26 1.66 -16.41
CA GLU A 290 -31.01 0.93 -15.41
C GLU A 290 -30.04 0.18 -14.50
N ILE A 291 -30.33 0.10 -13.21
CA ILE A 291 -29.55 -0.71 -12.23
C ILE A 291 -30.41 -1.92 -11.87
N ILE A 292 -29.91 -3.10 -12.19
CA ILE A 292 -30.59 -4.37 -11.95
C ILE A 292 -29.64 -5.28 -11.17
N ASP A 293 -29.97 -5.61 -9.92
CA ASP A 293 -29.15 -6.43 -9.01
C ASP A 293 -27.69 -5.96 -8.96
N ASP A 294 -27.48 -4.67 -8.70
CA ASP A 294 -26.17 -3.99 -8.65
C ASP A 294 -25.39 -3.96 -9.97
N VAL A 295 -26.01 -4.35 -11.08
CA VAL A 295 -25.43 -4.26 -12.42
C VAL A 295 -26.05 -3.05 -13.14
N GLU A 296 -25.22 -2.10 -13.55
CA GLU A 296 -25.61 -0.96 -14.36
C GLU A 296 -25.67 -1.37 -15.83
N VAL A 297 -26.81 -1.16 -16.46
CA VAL A 297 -27.07 -1.46 -17.87
C VAL A 297 -27.45 -0.19 -18.59
N THR A 298 -26.63 0.26 -19.53
CA THR A 298 -26.88 1.45 -20.34
C THR A 298 -27.19 1.08 -21.78
N SER A 299 -28.40 1.39 -22.24
CA SER A 299 -28.81 1.17 -23.64
C SER A 299 -28.52 2.43 -24.47
N TYR A 300 -27.62 2.30 -25.43
CA TYR A 300 -27.23 3.36 -26.37
C TYR A 300 -28.04 3.33 -27.68
N ASP A 301 -28.64 2.18 -28.00
CA ASP A 301 -29.55 1.99 -29.12
C ASP A 301 -30.62 0.95 -28.77
N SER A 302 -31.65 0.85 -29.61
CA SER A 302 -32.73 -0.14 -29.39
C SER A 302 -32.24 -1.56 -29.75
N PRO A 303 -32.22 -2.52 -28.81
CA PRO A 303 -31.86 -3.90 -29.12
C PRO A 303 -32.79 -4.56 -30.15
N GLU A 304 -34.06 -4.10 -30.24
CA GLU A 304 -35.09 -4.67 -31.13
C GLU A 304 -34.80 -4.42 -32.61
N SER A 305 -34.02 -3.38 -32.92
CA SER A 305 -33.57 -3.05 -34.29
C SER A 305 -32.41 -3.90 -34.78
N LEU A 306 -31.76 -4.68 -33.88
CA LEU A 306 -30.59 -5.47 -34.21
C LEU A 306 -30.95 -6.71 -35.04
N LYS A 307 -30.37 -6.81 -36.23
CA LYS A 307 -30.45 -7.99 -37.10
C LYS A 307 -29.02 -8.45 -37.41
N GLY A 308 -28.73 -9.73 -37.13
CA GLY A 308 -27.46 -10.31 -37.45
C GLY A 308 -26.58 -10.63 -36.23
N HIS A 309 -25.29 -10.37 -36.34
CA HIS A 309 -24.32 -10.74 -35.35
C HIS A 309 -23.85 -9.54 -34.49
N ILE A 310 -23.45 -9.83 -33.26
CA ILE A 310 -22.86 -8.85 -32.32
C ILE A 310 -21.44 -9.24 -31.93
N TYR A 311 -20.63 -8.26 -31.60
CA TYR A 311 -19.36 -8.44 -30.90
C TYR A 311 -19.48 -8.04 -29.44
N LEU A 312 -18.85 -8.80 -28.57
CA LEU A 312 -18.82 -8.60 -27.13
C LEU A 312 -17.38 -8.32 -26.68
N GLY A 313 -17.13 -7.12 -26.21
CA GLY A 313 -15.88 -6.77 -25.54
C GLY A 313 -16.08 -6.75 -24.04
N ILE A 314 -15.16 -7.33 -23.27
CA ILE A 314 -15.21 -7.39 -21.82
C ILE A 314 -13.91 -6.86 -21.23
N ASP A 315 -14.01 -5.85 -20.37
CA ASP A 315 -12.89 -5.30 -19.60
C ASP A 315 -13.00 -5.74 -18.14
N VAL A 316 -12.05 -6.58 -17.71
CA VAL A 316 -12.07 -7.25 -16.41
C VAL A 316 -11.01 -6.63 -15.52
N GLY A 317 -11.37 -5.54 -14.85
CA GLY A 317 -10.50 -4.88 -13.89
C GLY A 317 -10.62 -5.45 -12.47
N SER A 318 -9.67 -5.11 -11.61
CA SER A 318 -9.65 -5.53 -10.20
C SER A 318 -10.81 -4.93 -9.38
N THR A 319 -11.24 -3.71 -9.69
CA THR A 319 -12.31 -2.99 -8.99
C THR A 319 -13.66 -3.18 -9.65
N SER A 320 -13.71 -3.12 -10.98
CA SER A 320 -14.94 -3.18 -11.76
C SER A 320 -14.74 -3.95 -13.06
N THR A 321 -15.80 -4.62 -13.48
CA THR A 321 -15.88 -5.34 -14.76
C THR A 321 -16.91 -4.65 -15.64
N LYS A 322 -16.59 -4.49 -16.92
CA LYS A 322 -17.44 -3.81 -17.89
C LYS A 322 -17.55 -4.65 -19.15
N ALA A 323 -18.66 -4.49 -19.86
CA ALA A 323 -18.83 -5.06 -21.18
C ALA A 323 -19.48 -4.06 -22.14
N VAL A 324 -19.13 -4.20 -23.40
CA VAL A 324 -19.74 -3.45 -24.50
C VAL A 324 -20.22 -4.45 -25.55
N VAL A 325 -21.45 -4.26 -25.97
CA VAL A 325 -22.03 -4.95 -27.12
C VAL A 325 -22.06 -3.98 -28.29
N THR A 326 -21.47 -4.39 -29.42
CA THR A 326 -21.53 -3.62 -30.68
C THR A 326 -22.19 -4.46 -31.79
N ASP A 327 -22.71 -3.77 -32.80
CA ASP A 327 -22.98 -4.43 -34.06
C ASP A 327 -21.68 -4.74 -34.85
N THR A 328 -21.80 -5.39 -35.98
CA THR A 328 -20.66 -5.74 -36.85
C THR A 328 -19.98 -4.50 -37.46
N GLY A 329 -20.62 -3.34 -37.48
CA GLY A 329 -20.04 -2.06 -37.89
C GLY A 329 -19.23 -1.38 -36.77
N GLY A 330 -19.38 -1.81 -35.54
CA GLY A 330 -18.73 -1.19 -34.37
C GLY A 330 -19.59 -0.17 -33.63
N ARG A 331 -20.88 -0.01 -34.01
CA ARG A 331 -21.82 0.87 -33.32
C ARG A 331 -22.12 0.27 -31.95
N VAL A 332 -21.97 1.06 -30.89
CA VAL A 332 -22.23 0.66 -29.51
C VAL A 332 -23.74 0.57 -29.29
N LEU A 333 -24.20 -0.58 -28.85
CA LEU A 333 -25.61 -0.87 -28.60
C LEU A 333 -25.92 -0.88 -27.11
N LEU A 334 -25.04 -1.52 -26.32
CA LEU A 334 -25.22 -1.73 -24.88
C LEU A 334 -23.90 -1.59 -24.17
N GLY A 335 -23.92 -0.94 -23.01
CA GLY A 335 -22.85 -0.94 -22.03
C GLY A 335 -23.32 -1.55 -20.74
N VAL A 336 -22.50 -2.41 -20.13
CA VAL A 336 -22.81 -3.05 -18.86
C VAL A 336 -21.64 -2.85 -17.90
N TYR A 337 -21.92 -2.50 -16.66
CA TYR A 337 -20.92 -2.22 -15.66
C TYR A 337 -21.31 -2.84 -14.31
N THR A 338 -20.36 -3.50 -13.64
CA THR A 338 -20.54 -4.00 -12.26
C THR A 338 -19.24 -3.94 -11.48
N LYS A 339 -19.31 -3.99 -10.14
CA LYS A 339 -18.13 -4.12 -9.28
C LYS A 339 -17.60 -5.54 -9.32
N THR A 340 -16.29 -5.73 -9.49
CA THR A 340 -15.64 -7.06 -9.53
C THR A 340 -15.67 -7.76 -8.18
N ARG A 341 -15.57 -7.03 -7.07
CA ARG A 341 -15.65 -7.56 -5.69
C ARG A 341 -14.72 -8.75 -5.43
N GLY A 342 -13.54 -8.76 -6.08
CA GLY A 342 -12.55 -9.83 -5.96
C GLY A 342 -12.91 -11.14 -6.68
N ASN A 343 -14.06 -11.22 -7.35
CA ASN A 343 -14.48 -12.40 -8.10
C ASN A 343 -14.81 -12.07 -9.56
N PRO A 344 -13.80 -12.05 -10.44
CA PRO A 344 -13.96 -11.68 -11.84
C PRO A 344 -14.89 -12.62 -12.60
N VAL A 345 -14.88 -13.91 -12.29
CA VAL A 345 -15.73 -14.91 -12.97
C VAL A 345 -17.21 -14.65 -12.65
N LYS A 346 -17.53 -14.40 -11.37
CA LYS A 346 -18.89 -14.05 -10.96
C LYS A 346 -19.36 -12.74 -11.61
N ALA A 347 -18.53 -11.71 -11.60
CA ALA A 347 -18.85 -10.42 -12.21
C ALA A 347 -19.15 -10.55 -13.71
N VAL A 348 -18.37 -11.35 -14.44
CA VAL A 348 -18.63 -11.62 -15.86
C VAL A 348 -19.92 -12.44 -16.05
N THR A 349 -20.18 -13.43 -15.19
CA THR A 349 -21.44 -14.19 -15.24
C THR A 349 -22.67 -13.28 -15.07
N GLU A 350 -22.61 -12.34 -14.11
CA GLU A 350 -23.67 -11.35 -13.87
C GLU A 350 -23.90 -10.47 -15.11
N ILE A 351 -22.83 -9.95 -15.72
CA ILE A 351 -22.87 -9.15 -16.95
C ILE A 351 -23.47 -9.96 -18.10
N LEU A 352 -23.00 -11.17 -18.33
CA LEU A 352 -23.49 -12.04 -19.41
C LEU A 352 -24.96 -12.40 -19.25
N ALA A 353 -25.43 -12.62 -18.02
CA ALA A 353 -26.84 -12.88 -17.74
C ALA A 353 -27.72 -11.68 -18.16
N ARG A 354 -27.27 -10.44 -17.92
CA ARG A 354 -27.99 -9.23 -18.35
C ARG A 354 -27.99 -9.06 -19.87
N ILE A 355 -26.84 -9.28 -20.50
CA ILE A 355 -26.75 -9.23 -21.96
C ILE A 355 -27.68 -10.28 -22.59
N HIS A 356 -27.64 -11.52 -22.08
CA HIS A 356 -28.48 -12.60 -22.55
C HIS A 356 -29.98 -12.28 -22.40
N ALA A 357 -30.41 -11.75 -21.25
CA ALA A 357 -31.82 -11.39 -21.02
C ALA A 357 -32.35 -10.36 -22.03
N ILE A 358 -31.48 -9.48 -22.54
CA ILE A 358 -31.85 -8.45 -23.52
C ILE A 358 -31.83 -9.02 -24.94
N TYR A 359 -30.77 -9.75 -25.32
CA TYR A 359 -30.56 -10.16 -26.73
C TYR A 359 -31.10 -11.53 -27.10
N SER A 360 -31.41 -12.42 -26.17
CA SER A 360 -31.98 -13.76 -26.45
C SER A 360 -33.27 -13.68 -27.28
N LYS A 361 -34.01 -12.58 -27.17
CA LYS A 361 -35.29 -12.38 -27.91
C LYS A 361 -35.11 -11.79 -29.30
N THR A 362 -33.92 -11.26 -29.63
CA THR A 362 -33.63 -10.58 -30.91
C THR A 362 -33.21 -11.57 -32.02
N GLY A 363 -32.78 -12.77 -31.66
CA GLY A 363 -32.19 -13.75 -32.58
C GLY A 363 -30.78 -13.37 -33.05
N ALA A 364 -30.12 -12.34 -32.43
CA ALA A 364 -28.77 -11.99 -32.75
C ALA A 364 -27.78 -13.04 -32.27
N GLY A 365 -26.83 -13.41 -33.13
CA GLY A 365 -25.74 -14.36 -32.81
C GLY A 365 -24.50 -13.63 -32.34
N ILE A 366 -23.72 -14.24 -31.44
CA ILE A 366 -22.41 -13.69 -31.03
C ILE A 366 -21.37 -14.10 -32.08
N ALA A 367 -20.81 -13.11 -32.78
CA ALA A 367 -19.76 -13.31 -33.79
C ALA A 367 -18.36 -13.39 -33.17
N GLY A 368 -18.17 -12.86 -31.98
CA GLY A 368 -16.89 -12.90 -31.27
C GLY A 368 -16.96 -12.29 -29.89
N VAL A 369 -16.10 -12.78 -28.98
CA VAL A 369 -15.91 -12.30 -27.63
C VAL A 369 -14.43 -12.01 -27.38
N ALA A 370 -14.10 -10.80 -26.90
CA ALA A 370 -12.74 -10.47 -26.54
C ALA A 370 -12.66 -9.87 -25.14
N THR A 371 -11.55 -10.14 -24.46
CA THR A 371 -11.32 -9.72 -23.07
C THR A 371 -10.11 -8.82 -22.95
N THR A 372 -10.13 -7.88 -21.99
CA THR A 372 -9.01 -7.04 -21.60
C THR A 372 -9.00 -6.82 -20.07
N GLY A 373 -8.07 -6.03 -19.58
CA GLY A 373 -7.88 -5.77 -18.16
C GLY A 373 -7.03 -6.85 -17.47
N SER A 374 -6.90 -6.74 -16.15
CA SER A 374 -6.07 -7.65 -15.33
C SER A 374 -6.58 -9.10 -15.35
N GLY A 375 -7.90 -9.30 -15.43
CA GLY A 375 -8.55 -10.62 -15.46
C GLY A 375 -8.73 -11.24 -16.84
N ARG A 376 -8.20 -10.64 -17.91
CA ARG A 376 -8.48 -11.06 -19.30
C ARG A 376 -8.19 -12.53 -19.60
N GLU A 377 -7.04 -13.07 -19.17
CA GLU A 377 -6.63 -14.43 -19.48
C GLU A 377 -7.49 -15.47 -18.73
N LEU A 378 -7.79 -15.20 -17.45
CA LEU A 378 -8.69 -16.02 -16.68
C LEU A 378 -10.07 -16.12 -17.34
N VAL A 379 -10.66 -14.98 -17.65
CA VAL A 379 -12.02 -14.91 -18.24
C VAL A 379 -12.03 -15.53 -19.64
N LYS A 380 -10.98 -15.28 -20.45
CA LYS A 380 -10.80 -15.98 -21.72
C LYS A 380 -10.83 -17.49 -21.54
N SER A 381 -10.04 -18.01 -20.58
CA SER A 381 -9.92 -19.44 -20.33
C SER A 381 -11.21 -20.05 -19.79
N VAL A 382 -11.91 -19.34 -18.89
CA VAL A 382 -13.14 -19.85 -18.25
C VAL A 382 -14.32 -19.83 -19.20
N PHE A 383 -14.52 -18.76 -19.95
CA PHE A 383 -15.69 -18.57 -20.80
C PHE A 383 -15.46 -18.91 -22.28
N GLY A 384 -14.23 -19.22 -22.67
CA GLY A 384 -13.90 -19.54 -24.07
C GLY A 384 -13.93 -18.32 -24.98
N ALA A 385 -13.48 -17.14 -24.47
CA ALA A 385 -13.42 -15.96 -25.32
C ALA A 385 -12.36 -16.12 -26.44
N ASP A 386 -12.64 -15.56 -27.60
CA ASP A 386 -11.81 -15.71 -28.81
C ASP A 386 -10.45 -15.03 -28.67
N MET A 387 -10.42 -13.83 -28.03
CA MET A 387 -9.22 -13.01 -27.91
C MET A 387 -9.03 -12.47 -26.50
N ALA A 388 -7.76 -12.39 -26.05
CA ALA A 388 -7.35 -11.58 -24.91
C ALA A 388 -6.42 -10.46 -25.41
N ILE A 389 -6.71 -9.21 -25.07
CA ILE A 389 -6.05 -8.03 -25.63
C ILE A 389 -5.39 -7.26 -24.51
N ASN A 390 -4.18 -6.78 -24.75
CA ASN A 390 -3.51 -5.89 -23.81
C ASN A 390 -4.37 -4.64 -23.55
N GLU A 391 -4.45 -4.25 -22.30
CA GLU A 391 -5.33 -3.16 -21.84
C GLU A 391 -5.00 -1.81 -22.50
N ILE A 392 -3.72 -1.44 -22.60
CA ILE A 392 -3.28 -0.20 -23.25
C ILE A 392 -3.70 -0.20 -24.72
N THR A 393 -3.54 -1.33 -25.41
CA THR A 393 -3.95 -1.48 -26.81
C THR A 393 -5.47 -1.38 -26.97
N ALA A 394 -6.24 -2.00 -26.09
CA ALA A 394 -7.70 -1.93 -26.13
C ALA A 394 -8.19 -0.49 -25.91
N HIS A 395 -7.68 0.20 -24.88
CA HIS A 395 -8.01 1.58 -24.59
C HIS A 395 -7.62 2.52 -25.73
N ALA A 396 -6.44 2.38 -26.31
CA ALA A 396 -5.98 3.17 -27.46
C ALA A 396 -6.89 2.98 -28.67
N LYS A 397 -7.27 1.73 -28.96
CA LYS A 397 -8.15 1.39 -30.09
C LYS A 397 -9.55 1.98 -29.90
N GLY A 398 -10.11 1.87 -28.70
CA GLY A 398 -11.42 2.47 -28.38
C GLY A 398 -11.41 3.98 -28.50
N ALA A 399 -10.38 4.64 -27.95
CA ALA A 399 -10.23 6.09 -28.03
C ALA A 399 -10.07 6.60 -29.48
N THR A 400 -9.20 5.96 -30.27
CA THR A 400 -8.98 6.33 -31.69
C THR A 400 -10.22 6.11 -32.56
N PHE A 401 -11.05 5.13 -32.23
CA PHE A 401 -12.32 4.94 -32.92
C PHE A 401 -13.33 6.05 -32.61
N ILE A 402 -13.34 6.53 -31.36
CA ILE A 402 -14.22 7.64 -30.94
C ILE A 402 -13.76 8.95 -31.55
N ASP A 403 -12.45 9.20 -31.56
CA ASP A 403 -11.84 10.39 -32.12
C ASP A 403 -10.50 10.02 -32.78
N PRO A 404 -10.42 10.02 -34.13
CA PRO A 404 -9.19 9.69 -34.86
C PRO A 404 -8.00 10.62 -34.58
N ASP A 405 -8.27 11.84 -34.08
CA ASP A 405 -7.25 12.86 -33.82
C ASP A 405 -6.64 12.73 -32.41
N VAL A 406 -7.13 11.79 -31.59
CA VAL A 406 -6.60 11.58 -30.22
C VAL A 406 -5.11 11.28 -30.26
N ASP A 407 -4.33 12.06 -29.51
CA ASP A 407 -2.89 11.89 -29.37
C ASP A 407 -2.43 11.66 -27.93
N THR A 408 -3.33 11.90 -26.96
CA THR A 408 -3.05 11.75 -25.54
C THR A 408 -4.25 11.19 -24.80
N ILE A 409 -4.02 10.15 -24.01
CA ILE A 409 -5.05 9.55 -23.17
C ILE A 409 -4.64 9.69 -21.70
N ILE A 410 -5.51 10.30 -20.92
CA ILE A 410 -5.53 10.27 -19.46
C ILE A 410 -6.50 9.16 -19.06
N GLU A 411 -6.00 8.12 -18.44
CA GLU A 411 -6.83 7.04 -17.92
C GLU A 411 -6.68 6.97 -16.41
N ILE A 412 -7.79 7.13 -15.69
CA ILE A 412 -7.82 6.97 -14.24
C ILE A 412 -8.92 5.96 -13.90
N GLY A 413 -8.47 4.78 -13.50
CA GLY A 413 -9.31 3.71 -12.99
C GLY A 413 -9.54 3.79 -11.48
N GLY A 414 -10.10 2.73 -10.92
CA GLY A 414 -10.30 2.60 -9.48
C GLY A 414 -9.00 2.36 -8.71
N GLN A 415 -8.04 1.61 -9.28
CA GLN A 415 -6.81 1.20 -8.58
C GLN A 415 -5.54 1.64 -9.29
N ASP A 416 -5.59 1.82 -10.58
CA ASP A 416 -4.47 2.22 -11.40
C ASP A 416 -4.81 3.45 -12.24
N SER A 417 -3.77 4.11 -12.70
CA SER A 417 -3.87 5.24 -13.61
C SER A 417 -2.76 5.14 -14.66
N LYS A 418 -3.10 5.48 -15.89
CA LYS A 418 -2.21 5.34 -17.03
C LYS A 418 -2.22 6.63 -17.85
N PHE A 419 -1.08 6.95 -18.40
CA PHE A 419 -0.89 8.03 -19.38
C PHE A 419 -0.37 7.41 -20.67
N THR A 420 -1.08 7.63 -21.78
CA THR A 420 -0.72 7.04 -23.07
C THR A 420 -0.60 8.13 -24.13
N ARG A 421 0.51 8.09 -24.88
CA ARG A 421 0.71 8.94 -26.05
C ARG A 421 0.49 8.12 -27.32
N LEU A 422 -0.23 8.70 -28.25
CA LEU A 422 -0.54 8.10 -29.54
C LEU A 422 0.07 8.92 -30.68
N ARG A 423 0.37 8.23 -31.77
CA ARG A 423 0.71 8.83 -33.05
C ARG A 423 0.03 8.04 -34.15
N ASN A 424 -0.89 8.67 -34.87
CA ASN A 424 -1.69 8.01 -35.89
C ASN A 424 -2.40 6.74 -35.38
N GLY A 425 -3.00 6.82 -34.17
CA GLY A 425 -3.68 5.71 -33.52
C GLY A 425 -2.77 4.62 -32.90
N ALA A 426 -1.45 4.69 -33.11
CA ALA A 426 -0.50 3.75 -32.52
C ALA A 426 0.09 4.30 -31.21
N VAL A 427 0.22 3.42 -30.21
CA VAL A 427 0.84 3.75 -28.91
C VAL A 427 2.34 3.98 -29.11
N THR A 428 2.82 5.17 -28.73
CA THR A 428 4.25 5.52 -28.76
C THR A 428 4.88 5.56 -27.38
N LEU A 429 4.09 5.83 -26.34
CA LEU A 429 4.51 5.82 -24.95
C LEU A 429 3.33 5.43 -24.08
N ALA A 430 3.56 4.63 -23.08
CA ALA A 430 2.62 4.37 -22.00
C ALA A 430 3.36 4.34 -20.67
N THR A 431 2.86 5.10 -19.71
CA THR A 431 3.32 5.10 -18.31
C THR A 431 2.15 4.83 -17.38
N MET A 432 2.42 4.24 -16.22
CA MET A 432 1.40 3.95 -15.24
C MET A 432 1.93 4.11 -13.82
N ASN A 433 1.02 4.27 -12.86
CA ASN A 433 1.40 4.22 -11.45
C ASN A 433 1.66 2.76 -11.06
N TYR A 434 2.91 2.45 -10.74
CA TYR A 434 3.30 1.07 -10.42
C TYR A 434 2.87 0.59 -9.03
N VAL A 435 2.59 1.50 -8.08
CA VAL A 435 2.49 1.10 -6.66
C VAL A 435 1.45 1.89 -5.85
N CYS A 436 1.03 3.08 -6.27
CA CYS A 436 0.27 3.96 -5.37
C CYS A 436 -1.11 4.34 -5.90
N ALA A 437 -2.16 4.00 -5.15
CA ALA A 437 -3.55 4.39 -5.46
C ALA A 437 -3.85 5.90 -5.23
N ALA A 438 -2.86 6.73 -4.87
CA ALA A 438 -3.07 8.14 -4.56
C ALA A 438 -3.63 8.96 -5.74
N GLY A 439 -3.29 8.60 -6.98
CA GLY A 439 -3.81 9.23 -8.19
C GLY A 439 -4.96 8.46 -8.83
N THR A 440 -5.82 7.77 -8.07
CA THR A 440 -6.86 6.89 -8.59
C THR A 440 -8.23 7.16 -7.99
N GLY A 441 -9.25 6.55 -8.58
CA GLY A 441 -10.64 6.69 -8.13
C GLY A 441 -10.92 6.18 -6.73
N SER A 442 -10.19 5.15 -6.27
CA SER A 442 -10.36 4.62 -4.90
C SER A 442 -10.10 5.67 -3.83
N PHE A 443 -9.11 6.54 -4.03
CA PHE A 443 -8.84 7.60 -3.07
C PHE A 443 -9.99 8.62 -3.02
N ILE A 444 -10.56 8.96 -4.17
CA ILE A 444 -11.74 9.83 -4.24
C ILE A 444 -12.92 9.19 -3.50
N GLU A 445 -13.19 7.90 -3.77
CA GLU A 445 -14.28 7.14 -3.13
C GLU A 445 -14.09 7.07 -1.61
N GLU A 446 -12.88 6.79 -1.13
CA GLU A 446 -12.55 6.74 0.29
C GLU A 446 -12.79 8.08 0.99
N GLN A 447 -12.35 9.19 0.39
CA GLN A 447 -12.53 10.50 0.99
C GLN A 447 -13.98 10.99 0.91
N ALA A 448 -14.70 10.66 -0.17
CA ALA A 448 -16.11 10.95 -0.31
C ALA A 448 -16.95 10.26 0.78
N MET A 449 -16.73 8.95 1.00
CA MET A 449 -17.38 8.21 2.08
C MET A 449 -17.08 8.82 3.45
N ARG A 450 -15.84 9.19 3.71
CA ARG A 450 -15.42 9.79 4.97
C ARG A 450 -16.09 11.13 5.24
N LEU A 451 -16.27 11.94 4.20
CA LEU A 451 -16.95 13.22 4.25
C LEU A 451 -18.49 13.09 4.20
N ASP A 452 -19.00 11.86 4.07
CA ASP A 452 -20.42 11.59 3.89
C ASP A 452 -20.97 12.38 2.68
N VAL A 453 -20.36 12.12 1.51
CA VAL A 453 -20.68 12.71 0.21
C VAL A 453 -20.85 11.57 -0.80
N ALA A 454 -21.97 11.52 -1.51
CA ALA A 454 -22.15 10.55 -2.57
C ALA A 454 -21.28 10.92 -3.80
N LEU A 455 -20.79 9.90 -4.54
CA LEU A 455 -19.85 10.13 -5.65
C LEU A 455 -20.47 10.99 -6.76
N ASP A 456 -21.73 10.87 -7.03
CA ASP A 456 -22.49 11.63 -8.01
C ASP A 456 -22.79 13.07 -7.57
N GLU A 457 -22.74 13.35 -6.26
CA GLU A 457 -22.90 14.70 -5.69
C GLU A 457 -21.60 15.52 -5.77
N ILE A 458 -20.43 14.90 -5.92
CA ILE A 458 -19.13 15.59 -5.89
C ILE A 458 -19.07 16.75 -6.89
N PRO A 459 -19.48 16.61 -8.17
CA PRO A 459 -19.42 17.71 -9.11
C PRO A 459 -20.28 18.92 -8.69
N ALA A 460 -21.49 18.68 -8.21
CA ALA A 460 -22.38 19.75 -7.76
C ALA A 460 -21.84 20.44 -6.51
N LEU A 461 -21.21 19.69 -5.61
CA LEU A 461 -20.62 20.19 -4.37
C LEU A 461 -19.39 21.05 -4.61
N THR A 462 -18.52 20.70 -5.58
CA THR A 462 -17.14 21.22 -5.71
C THR A 462 -16.92 22.20 -6.85
N LEU A 463 -17.72 22.16 -7.93
CA LEU A 463 -17.62 23.13 -9.02
C LEU A 463 -17.93 24.54 -8.51
N GLY A 464 -17.10 25.51 -8.91
CA GLY A 464 -17.19 26.89 -8.44
C GLY A 464 -16.64 27.13 -7.04
N LYS A 465 -16.10 26.11 -6.36
CA LYS A 465 -15.50 26.24 -5.03
C LYS A 465 -13.98 26.37 -5.12
N THR A 466 -13.45 27.25 -4.27
CA THR A 466 -12.00 27.33 -4.01
C THR A 466 -11.57 26.16 -3.13
N ALA A 467 -10.33 25.71 -3.30
CA ALA A 467 -9.78 24.61 -2.53
C ALA A 467 -8.50 25.03 -1.81
N PRO A 468 -8.23 24.52 -0.60
CA PRO A 468 -6.92 24.67 0.02
C PRO A 468 -5.86 23.88 -0.74
N PHE A 469 -4.58 24.20 -0.49
CA PHE A 469 -3.47 23.40 -0.98
C PHE A 469 -3.31 22.15 -0.14
N THR A 470 -3.06 21.02 -0.81
CA THR A 470 -2.76 19.72 -0.22
C THR A 470 -1.53 19.15 -0.88
N SER A 471 -0.87 18.17 -0.25
CA SER A 471 0.26 17.48 -0.87
C SER A 471 -0.19 16.56 -2.02
N ASP A 472 0.74 16.29 -2.93
CA ASP A 472 0.63 15.30 -4.01
C ASP A 472 1.32 13.96 -3.67
N ARG A 473 1.56 13.72 -2.37
CA ARG A 473 2.27 12.54 -1.86
C ARG A 473 1.39 11.28 -1.91
N CYS A 474 1.70 10.28 -1.10
CA CYS A 474 0.84 9.09 -0.99
C CYS A 474 -0.48 9.41 -0.27
N THR A 475 -1.47 8.52 -0.43
CA THR A 475 -2.83 8.67 0.15
C THR A 475 -2.83 9.00 1.64
N VAL A 476 -1.88 8.48 2.39
CA VAL A 476 -1.75 8.69 3.84
C VAL A 476 -1.42 10.16 4.17
N TYR A 477 -0.46 10.75 3.46
CA TYR A 477 -0.13 12.17 3.66
C TYR A 477 -1.25 13.08 3.18
N MET A 478 -1.85 12.75 2.04
CA MET A 478 -3.00 13.51 1.51
C MET A 478 -4.17 13.48 2.50
N GLU A 479 -4.46 12.33 3.09
CA GLU A 479 -5.52 12.18 4.11
C GLU A 479 -5.23 12.98 5.38
N ARG A 480 -3.98 12.97 5.85
CA ARG A 480 -3.56 13.78 6.99
C ARG A 480 -3.74 15.28 6.72
N ASP A 481 -3.35 15.74 5.52
CA ASP A 481 -3.57 17.13 5.12
C ASP A 481 -5.05 17.48 5.15
N LEU A 482 -5.92 16.59 4.62
CA LEU A 482 -7.37 16.82 4.64
C LEU A 482 -7.93 16.91 6.06
N ASN A 483 -7.43 16.10 6.99
CA ASN A 483 -7.83 16.18 8.40
C ASN A 483 -7.41 17.51 9.03
N THR A 484 -6.20 17.96 8.73
CA THR A 484 -5.70 19.27 9.18
C THR A 484 -6.58 20.39 8.64
N LEU A 485 -6.95 20.33 7.36
CA LEU A 485 -7.80 21.33 6.73
C LEU A 485 -9.20 21.39 7.34
N LEU A 486 -9.81 20.24 7.62
CA LEU A 486 -11.07 20.17 8.33
C LEU A 486 -10.96 20.76 9.76
N ALA A 487 -9.87 20.46 10.45
CA ALA A 487 -9.58 21.03 11.76
C ALA A 487 -9.33 22.56 11.70
N GLU A 488 -8.79 23.07 10.60
CA GLU A 488 -8.63 24.51 10.31
C GLU A 488 -9.95 25.19 9.92
N GLY A 489 -11.06 24.45 9.78
CA GLY A 489 -12.39 24.99 9.51
C GLY A 489 -12.76 25.09 8.03
N TRP A 490 -12.05 24.40 7.15
CA TRP A 490 -12.51 24.25 5.76
C TRP A 490 -13.78 23.43 5.68
N ASP A 491 -14.71 23.82 4.84
CA ASP A 491 -15.97 23.09 4.63
C ASP A 491 -15.76 21.81 3.79
N LYS A 492 -16.77 20.96 3.77
CA LYS A 492 -16.77 19.71 2.99
C LYS A 492 -16.52 19.97 1.50
N ALA A 493 -17.06 21.06 0.95
CA ALA A 493 -16.96 21.39 -0.46
C ALA A 493 -15.53 21.76 -0.86
N GLY A 494 -14.89 22.65 -0.10
CA GLY A 494 -13.50 23.05 -0.30
C GLY A 494 -12.53 21.89 -0.08
N THR A 495 -12.78 21.07 0.95
CA THR A 495 -11.99 19.88 1.26
C THR A 495 -12.10 18.82 0.15
N MET A 496 -13.32 18.55 -0.34
CA MET A 496 -13.53 17.62 -1.45
C MET A 496 -12.92 18.13 -2.76
N ALA A 497 -12.97 19.43 -3.01
CA ALA A 497 -12.27 20.04 -4.16
C ALA A 497 -10.74 19.86 -4.03
N ALA A 498 -10.17 19.98 -2.82
CA ALA A 498 -8.75 19.70 -2.56
C ALA A 498 -8.37 18.24 -2.86
N VAL A 499 -9.25 17.28 -2.58
CA VAL A 499 -9.06 15.86 -2.97
C VAL A 499 -8.88 15.73 -4.47
N LEU A 500 -9.75 16.38 -5.27
CA LEU A 500 -9.68 16.31 -6.73
C LEU A 500 -8.37 16.92 -7.27
N PHE A 501 -7.95 18.05 -6.71
CA PHE A 501 -6.66 18.65 -7.05
C PHE A 501 -5.48 17.76 -6.66
N SER A 502 -5.52 17.11 -5.50
CA SER A 502 -4.47 16.18 -5.05
C SER A 502 -4.32 15.00 -5.99
N VAL A 503 -5.43 14.42 -6.44
CA VAL A 503 -5.44 13.31 -7.42
C VAL A 503 -4.82 13.77 -8.73
N ARG A 504 -5.19 14.95 -9.23
CA ARG A 504 -4.59 15.55 -10.42
C ARG A 504 -3.08 15.73 -10.26
N ASP A 505 -2.65 16.39 -9.19
CA ASP A 505 -1.24 16.72 -8.97
C ASP A 505 -0.38 15.45 -8.79
N ASN A 506 -0.90 14.46 -8.09
CA ASN A 506 -0.25 13.15 -7.98
C ASN A 506 -0.12 12.47 -9.34
N TYR A 507 -1.18 12.47 -10.15
CA TYR A 507 -1.14 11.91 -11.48
C TYR A 507 -0.11 12.61 -12.37
N LEU A 508 -0.12 13.94 -12.38
CA LEU A 508 0.82 14.73 -13.19
C LEU A 508 2.28 14.52 -12.74
N SER A 509 2.53 14.48 -11.44
CA SER A 509 3.90 14.33 -10.92
C SER A 509 4.44 12.90 -11.01
N LYS A 510 3.61 11.86 -10.84
CA LYS A 510 4.05 10.46 -10.72
C LYS A 510 3.83 9.62 -11.97
N VAL A 511 2.76 9.90 -12.73
CA VAL A 511 2.41 9.13 -13.93
C VAL A 511 2.90 9.81 -15.19
N VAL A 512 2.63 11.12 -15.35
CA VAL A 512 3.04 11.89 -16.52
C VAL A 512 4.51 12.33 -16.44
N GLY A 513 4.93 12.80 -15.28
CA GLY A 513 6.30 13.30 -15.06
C GLY A 513 6.60 14.51 -15.95
N LYS A 514 7.66 14.43 -16.73
CA LYS A 514 8.09 15.51 -17.66
C LYS A 514 7.55 15.33 -19.07
N THR A 515 6.69 14.37 -19.33
CA THR A 515 6.18 14.09 -20.69
C THR A 515 5.17 15.16 -21.10
N PRO A 516 5.33 15.82 -22.24
CA PRO A 516 4.40 16.84 -22.70
C PRO A 516 3.06 16.23 -23.13
N PHE A 517 1.98 16.93 -22.87
CA PHE A 517 0.66 16.61 -23.45
C PHE A 517 0.61 16.97 -24.94
N GLY A 518 -0.27 16.32 -25.69
CA GLY A 518 -0.55 16.64 -27.07
C GLY A 518 -1.66 17.70 -27.24
N GLN A 519 -2.23 17.75 -28.42
CA GLN A 519 -3.25 18.71 -28.77
C GLN A 519 -4.68 18.19 -28.54
N CYS A 520 -4.89 16.88 -28.70
CA CYS A 520 -6.16 16.21 -28.51
C CYS A 520 -6.11 15.24 -27.34
N VAL A 521 -6.51 15.73 -26.17
CA VAL A 521 -6.44 15.03 -24.89
C VAL A 521 -7.78 14.41 -24.56
N TYR A 522 -7.81 13.08 -24.41
CA TYR A 522 -8.97 12.33 -23.94
C TYR A 522 -8.79 11.91 -22.49
N PHE A 523 -9.84 12.13 -21.69
CA PHE A 523 -9.92 11.61 -20.34
C PHE A 523 -10.90 10.43 -20.31
N GLN A 524 -10.44 9.27 -19.87
CA GLN A 524 -11.22 8.02 -19.80
C GLN A 524 -11.02 7.26 -18.51
N GLY A 525 -11.76 6.15 -18.34
CA GLY A 525 -11.92 5.43 -17.08
C GLY A 525 -13.20 5.85 -16.36
N ALA A 526 -13.60 5.09 -15.33
CA ALA A 526 -14.85 5.39 -14.62
C ALA A 526 -14.83 6.74 -13.91
N THR A 527 -13.66 7.22 -13.49
CA THR A 527 -13.49 8.53 -12.84
C THR A 527 -13.75 9.70 -13.78
N ALA A 528 -13.69 9.51 -15.11
CA ALA A 528 -14.03 10.53 -16.09
C ALA A 528 -15.53 10.94 -16.03
N ARG A 529 -16.38 10.13 -15.39
CA ARG A 529 -17.78 10.53 -15.10
C ARG A 529 -17.87 11.61 -14.02
N ASN A 530 -16.80 11.88 -13.26
CA ASN A 530 -16.74 12.99 -12.33
C ASN A 530 -16.29 14.26 -13.04
N LYS A 531 -17.28 15.11 -13.41
CA LYS A 531 -17.06 16.37 -14.13
C LYS A 531 -16.08 17.31 -13.42
N ALA A 532 -16.08 17.34 -12.09
CA ALA A 532 -15.21 18.20 -11.32
C ALA A 532 -13.75 17.71 -11.32
N LEU A 533 -13.51 16.39 -11.37
CA LEU A 533 -12.17 15.85 -11.57
C LEU A 533 -11.61 16.22 -12.94
N VAL A 534 -12.41 16.08 -13.99
CA VAL A 534 -12.02 16.50 -15.37
C VAL A 534 -11.72 17.99 -15.40
N ALA A 535 -12.53 18.81 -14.73
CA ALA A 535 -12.30 20.25 -14.59
C ALA A 535 -10.98 20.59 -13.89
N ALA A 536 -10.61 19.82 -12.87
CA ALA A 536 -9.32 19.97 -12.20
C ALA A 536 -8.13 19.74 -13.15
N PHE A 537 -8.23 18.75 -14.06
CA PHE A 537 -7.21 18.53 -15.10
C PHE A 537 -7.23 19.63 -16.16
N ALA A 538 -8.39 19.98 -16.68
CA ALA A 538 -8.52 21.02 -17.71
C ALA A 538 -7.92 22.35 -17.25
N SER A 539 -8.10 22.72 -15.98
CA SER A 539 -7.55 23.96 -15.40
C SER A 539 -6.01 24.01 -15.38
N GLU A 540 -5.33 22.89 -15.45
CA GLU A 540 -3.86 22.80 -15.41
C GLU A 540 -3.24 22.67 -16.80
N LEU A 541 -3.92 21.92 -17.69
CA LEU A 541 -3.31 21.51 -18.96
C LEU A 541 -3.25 22.61 -20.01
N GLY A 542 -4.02 23.69 -19.87
CA GLY A 542 -4.09 24.78 -20.85
C GLY A 542 -4.58 24.32 -22.24
N THR A 543 -5.17 23.13 -22.33
CA THR A 543 -5.76 22.56 -23.53
C THR A 543 -7.12 21.96 -23.22
N ARG A 544 -7.99 21.89 -24.20
CA ARG A 544 -9.35 21.36 -24.04
C ARG A 544 -9.31 19.86 -23.79
N VAL A 545 -9.87 19.40 -22.67
CA VAL A 545 -9.98 17.99 -22.31
C VAL A 545 -11.31 17.44 -22.81
N LYS A 546 -11.25 16.35 -23.57
CA LYS A 546 -12.43 15.68 -24.13
C LYS A 546 -12.80 14.45 -23.29
N VAL A 547 -14.08 14.25 -23.06
CA VAL A 547 -14.65 13.06 -22.42
C VAL A 547 -15.70 12.46 -23.33
N SER A 548 -15.58 11.16 -23.61
CA SER A 548 -16.61 10.44 -24.38
C SER A 548 -17.74 9.96 -23.48
N ARG A 549 -18.95 9.83 -24.02
CA ARG A 549 -20.05 9.16 -23.33
C ARG A 549 -19.72 7.67 -23.01
N PHE A 550 -18.73 7.09 -23.67
CA PHE A 550 -18.23 5.74 -23.43
C PHE A 550 -16.96 5.72 -22.56
N CYS A 551 -16.63 6.81 -21.88
CA CYS A 551 -15.36 6.97 -21.18
C CYS A 551 -15.04 5.82 -20.21
N HIS A 552 -16.03 5.25 -19.54
CA HIS A 552 -15.90 4.13 -18.61
C HIS A 552 -15.91 2.74 -19.28
N LEU A 553 -16.19 2.68 -20.60
CA LEU A 553 -16.33 1.47 -21.39
C LEU A 553 -15.25 1.33 -22.47
N THR A 554 -14.33 2.27 -22.58
CA THR A 554 -13.39 2.40 -23.72
C THR A 554 -12.53 1.16 -23.92
N GLY A 555 -12.07 0.50 -22.86
CA GLY A 555 -11.34 -0.76 -22.94
C GLY A 555 -12.17 -1.91 -23.52
N ALA A 556 -13.40 -2.07 -23.04
CA ALA A 556 -14.33 -3.06 -23.58
C ALA A 556 -14.73 -2.77 -25.04
N LEU A 557 -14.92 -1.48 -25.37
CA LEU A 557 -15.17 -1.06 -26.77
C LEU A 557 -13.99 -1.44 -27.67
N GLY A 558 -12.76 -1.15 -27.25
CA GLY A 558 -11.56 -1.54 -27.99
C GLY A 558 -11.46 -3.04 -28.28
N CYS A 559 -11.92 -3.87 -27.33
CA CYS A 559 -12.02 -5.32 -27.53
C CYS A 559 -13.02 -5.70 -28.63
N ALA A 560 -14.23 -5.14 -28.57
CA ALA A 560 -15.25 -5.40 -29.61
C ALA A 560 -14.78 -4.95 -31.00
N LEU A 561 -14.09 -3.79 -31.08
CA LEU A 561 -13.51 -3.29 -32.33
C LEU A 561 -12.34 -4.18 -32.85
N ALA A 562 -11.58 -4.80 -31.96
CA ALA A 562 -10.52 -5.72 -32.39
C ALA A 562 -11.08 -7.00 -33.03
N LEU A 563 -12.21 -7.51 -32.52
CA LEU A 563 -12.93 -8.64 -33.13
C LEU A 563 -13.47 -8.29 -34.53
N ARG A 564 -14.05 -7.07 -34.66
CA ARG A 564 -14.49 -6.54 -35.95
C ARG A 564 -13.36 -6.49 -36.95
N ASP A 565 -12.21 -5.93 -36.56
CA ASP A 565 -11.06 -5.77 -37.47
C ASP A 565 -10.38 -7.11 -37.80
N ALA A 566 -10.54 -8.12 -36.94
CA ALA A 566 -10.13 -9.49 -37.21
C ALA A 566 -11.11 -10.25 -38.14
N GLY A 567 -12.28 -9.66 -38.42
CA GLY A 567 -13.28 -10.26 -39.30
C GLY A 567 -13.93 -11.54 -38.76
N LEU A 568 -14.03 -11.68 -37.42
CA LEU A 568 -14.68 -12.85 -36.83
C LEU A 568 -16.17 -12.87 -37.19
N SER A 569 -16.65 -14.05 -37.54
CA SER A 569 -18.05 -14.29 -37.95
C SER A 569 -18.76 -15.35 -37.11
N ALA A 570 -18.02 -16.10 -36.31
CA ALA A 570 -18.51 -17.10 -35.37
C ALA A 570 -17.58 -17.20 -34.16
N SER A 571 -18.12 -17.55 -33.02
CA SER A 571 -17.40 -17.72 -31.74
C SER A 571 -17.74 -19.06 -31.09
N ASP A 572 -16.74 -19.72 -30.51
CA ASP A 572 -16.91 -20.90 -29.66
C ASP A 572 -17.25 -20.54 -28.21
N PHE A 573 -17.66 -19.32 -27.96
CA PHE A 573 -17.97 -18.77 -26.63
C PHE A 573 -19.06 -19.62 -25.95
N ALA A 574 -18.74 -20.11 -24.74
CA ALA A 574 -19.58 -21.07 -24.02
C ALA A 574 -20.87 -20.46 -23.39
N GLY A 575 -21.03 -19.13 -23.49
CA GLY A 575 -22.22 -18.45 -22.91
C GLY A 575 -22.19 -18.39 -21.39
N THR A 576 -23.40 -18.42 -20.80
CA THR A 576 -23.62 -18.36 -19.34
C THR A 576 -23.65 -19.75 -18.66
N ASP A 577 -23.80 -20.82 -19.42
CA ASP A 577 -24.00 -22.20 -18.90
C ASP A 577 -22.64 -22.88 -18.62
N ILE A 578 -21.83 -22.25 -17.77
CA ILE A 578 -20.53 -22.78 -17.39
C ILE A 578 -20.59 -23.34 -15.98
N THR A 579 -20.22 -24.62 -15.87
CA THR A 579 -20.00 -25.23 -14.56
C THR A 579 -18.52 -25.22 -14.25
N TYR A 580 -18.15 -24.64 -13.14
CA TYR A 580 -16.77 -24.60 -12.69
C TYR A 580 -16.66 -24.88 -11.20
N SER A 581 -15.53 -25.43 -10.78
CA SER A 581 -15.11 -25.51 -9.38
C SER A 581 -13.85 -24.65 -9.17
N VAL A 582 -13.68 -24.15 -7.96
CA VAL A 582 -12.50 -23.36 -7.58
C VAL A 582 -11.82 -24.03 -6.40
N GLU A 583 -10.53 -24.27 -6.51
CA GLU A 583 -9.69 -24.82 -5.45
C GLU A 583 -8.51 -23.87 -5.22
N MET A 584 -8.10 -23.75 -3.96
CA MET A 584 -6.90 -22.98 -3.59
C MET A 584 -5.69 -23.91 -3.62
N GLU A 585 -4.67 -23.54 -4.37
CA GLU A 585 -3.40 -24.27 -4.46
C GLU A 585 -2.23 -23.30 -4.22
N ILE A 586 -1.12 -23.80 -3.69
CA ILE A 586 0.14 -23.05 -3.63
C ILE A 586 0.99 -23.48 -4.82
N CYS A 587 1.41 -22.51 -5.63
CA CYS A 587 2.31 -22.75 -6.75
C CYS A 587 3.71 -23.13 -6.28
N GLU A 588 4.14 -24.33 -6.53
CA GLU A 588 5.48 -24.83 -6.19
C GLU A 588 6.51 -24.68 -7.34
N LEU A 589 6.14 -24.02 -8.45
CA LEU A 589 6.99 -23.93 -9.64
C LEU A 589 8.22 -23.06 -9.45
N CYS A 590 8.18 -22.11 -8.52
CA CYS A 590 9.31 -21.25 -8.18
C CYS A 590 9.19 -20.75 -6.75
N ALA A 591 10.22 -20.05 -6.31
CA ALA A 591 10.33 -19.54 -4.96
C ALA A 591 9.29 -18.46 -4.56
N ASN A 592 8.46 -17.99 -5.48
CA ASN A 592 7.39 -17.04 -5.16
C ASN A 592 6.23 -17.70 -4.40
N ASN A 593 6.07 -19.02 -4.46
CA ASN A 593 5.01 -19.78 -3.79
C ASN A 593 3.65 -19.07 -3.86
N CYS A 594 3.24 -18.70 -5.09
CA CYS A 594 2.02 -17.94 -5.30
C CYS A 594 0.80 -18.73 -4.82
N ASP A 595 -0.10 -18.06 -4.11
CA ASP A 595 -1.44 -18.58 -3.85
C ASP A 595 -2.24 -18.52 -5.15
N LEU A 596 -2.78 -19.66 -5.60
CA LEU A 596 -3.52 -19.79 -6.85
C LEU A 596 -4.97 -20.14 -6.57
N SER A 597 -5.88 -19.42 -7.23
CA SER A 597 -7.26 -19.91 -7.42
C SER A 597 -7.30 -20.73 -8.70
N VAL A 598 -7.40 -22.03 -8.55
CA VAL A 598 -7.45 -22.98 -9.68
C VAL A 598 -8.90 -23.25 -10.05
N TYR A 599 -9.25 -22.86 -11.26
CA TYR A 599 -10.56 -23.05 -11.84
C TYR A 599 -10.55 -24.33 -12.69
N THR A 600 -11.44 -25.24 -12.39
CA THR A 600 -11.69 -26.42 -13.25
C THR A 600 -12.96 -26.17 -14.04
N VAL A 601 -12.82 -26.01 -15.36
CA VAL A 601 -13.93 -25.78 -16.30
C VAL A 601 -13.93 -26.92 -17.31
N ASN A 602 -15.02 -27.67 -17.38
CA ASN A 602 -15.16 -28.82 -18.31
C ASN A 602 -13.94 -29.78 -18.26
N GLY A 603 -13.40 -29.99 -17.04
CA GLY A 603 -12.24 -30.88 -16.83
C GLY A 603 -10.87 -30.24 -17.18
N ARG A 604 -10.83 -29.02 -17.65
CA ARG A 604 -9.59 -28.25 -17.87
C ARG A 604 -9.33 -27.34 -16.69
N LYS A 605 -8.07 -27.36 -16.20
CA LYS A 605 -7.64 -26.48 -15.12
C LYS A 605 -6.98 -25.23 -15.69
N THR A 606 -7.34 -24.07 -15.15
CA THR A 606 -6.66 -22.79 -15.35
C THR A 606 -6.52 -22.11 -14.00
N ALA A 607 -5.51 -21.27 -13.81
CA ALA A 607 -5.28 -20.66 -12.52
C ALA A 607 -5.15 -19.13 -12.62
N TRP A 608 -5.57 -18.48 -11.55
CA TRP A 608 -5.38 -17.06 -11.30
C TRP A 608 -4.46 -16.88 -10.09
N GLY A 609 -3.57 -15.87 -10.12
CA GLY A 609 -2.66 -15.56 -9.02
C GLY A 609 -1.18 -15.77 -9.31
N MET A 610 -0.80 -16.26 -10.49
CA MET A 610 0.59 -16.45 -10.89
C MET A 610 1.29 -15.10 -11.12
N LYS A 611 2.24 -14.77 -10.26
CA LYS A 611 3.05 -13.52 -10.35
C LYS A 611 4.09 -13.55 -11.48
N CYS A 612 4.39 -14.70 -12.03
CA CYS A 612 5.44 -14.88 -13.06
C CYS A 612 4.92 -14.84 -14.49
N GLY A 613 3.61 -14.71 -14.72
CA GLY A 613 3.00 -14.71 -16.07
C GLY A 613 3.01 -16.05 -16.80
N ARG A 614 3.35 -17.16 -16.13
CA ARG A 614 3.26 -18.51 -16.71
C ARG A 614 1.82 -18.99 -16.80
N ASP A 615 1.54 -19.90 -17.72
CA ASP A 615 0.28 -20.67 -17.76
C ASP A 615 0.30 -21.76 -16.68
N TYR A 616 -0.86 -22.06 -16.08
CA TYR A 616 -1.02 -23.13 -15.10
C TYR A 616 -0.61 -24.50 -15.66
N ASN A 617 -0.86 -24.74 -16.95
CA ASN A 617 -0.54 -25.97 -17.65
C ASN A 617 0.93 -26.04 -18.13
N GLU A 618 1.69 -24.98 -17.99
CA GLU A 618 3.13 -25.04 -18.17
C GLU A 618 3.74 -25.84 -17.02
N THR A 619 3.73 -27.18 -17.19
CA THR A 619 4.49 -28.06 -16.31
C THR A 619 5.93 -27.57 -16.25
N ALA A 620 6.49 -27.51 -15.04
CA ALA A 620 7.91 -27.35 -14.88
C ALA A 620 8.59 -28.41 -15.75
N LYS A 621 9.09 -28.01 -16.91
CA LYS A 621 10.08 -28.79 -17.64
C LYS A 621 11.14 -29.10 -16.61
N GLY A 622 11.23 -30.35 -16.23
CA GLY A 622 11.85 -30.92 -15.05
C GLY A 622 12.92 -30.02 -14.44
N LYS A 623 12.97 -29.95 -13.12
CA LYS A 623 13.98 -29.24 -12.34
C LYS A 623 15.41 -29.68 -12.78
N GLN A 624 15.79 -29.39 -14.01
CA GLN A 624 17.20 -29.20 -14.30
C GLN A 624 17.53 -27.84 -13.72
N LYS A 625 18.09 -27.88 -12.50
CA LYS A 625 18.97 -26.83 -12.03
C LYS A 625 20.12 -26.79 -13.04
N THR A 626 19.93 -26.15 -14.15
CA THR A 626 21.04 -25.63 -14.93
C THR A 626 21.58 -24.44 -14.14
N VAL A 627 22.41 -24.72 -13.11
CA VAL A 627 23.45 -23.79 -12.73
C VAL A 627 24.14 -23.49 -14.05
N SER A 628 24.13 -22.26 -14.52
CA SER A 628 24.74 -21.94 -15.79
C SER A 628 26.22 -22.34 -15.69
N ASP A 629 26.80 -22.89 -16.77
CA ASP A 629 28.20 -23.24 -16.78
C ASP A 629 29.08 -22.04 -16.38
N LEU A 630 28.62 -20.83 -16.65
CA LEU A 630 29.20 -19.56 -16.23
C LEU A 630 29.21 -19.38 -14.68
N GLU A 631 28.16 -19.74 -13.98
CA GLU A 631 28.11 -19.63 -12.50
C GLU A 631 29.09 -20.64 -11.87
N VAL A 632 29.16 -21.83 -12.41
CA VAL A 632 30.12 -22.85 -11.95
C VAL A 632 31.55 -22.36 -12.21
N ALA A 633 31.84 -21.85 -13.41
CA ALA A 633 33.13 -21.31 -13.77
C ALA A 633 33.51 -20.13 -12.87
N PHE A 634 32.59 -19.19 -12.64
CA PHE A 634 32.82 -18.07 -11.73
C PHE A 634 33.21 -18.55 -10.33
N ARG A 635 32.44 -19.47 -9.75
CA ARG A 635 32.73 -20.03 -8.42
C ARG A 635 34.07 -20.73 -8.35
N GLN A 636 34.48 -21.42 -9.42
CA GLN A 636 35.78 -22.09 -9.48
C GLN A 636 36.94 -21.09 -9.57
N ILE A 637 36.87 -20.10 -10.45
CA ILE A 637 37.88 -19.07 -10.64
C ILE A 637 38.04 -18.18 -9.41
N MET A 638 36.93 -17.81 -8.77
CA MET A 638 36.94 -16.90 -7.63
C MET A 638 37.28 -17.58 -6.30
N ARG A 639 37.36 -18.89 -6.23
CA ARG A 639 37.74 -19.63 -5.01
C ARG A 639 39.19 -19.33 -4.60
N PRO A 640 39.45 -18.96 -3.31
CA PRO A 640 40.83 -18.75 -2.84
C PRO A 640 41.70 -20.03 -2.96
N GLU A 641 42.96 -19.88 -3.30
CA GLU A 641 43.91 -21.01 -3.42
C GLU A 641 44.34 -21.60 -2.07
N ALA A 642 44.08 -20.96 -0.96
CA ALA A 642 44.58 -21.33 0.36
C ALA A 642 43.69 -22.32 1.09
N GLU A 643 43.99 -23.59 1.05
CA GLU A 643 43.67 -24.56 2.11
C GLU A 643 44.66 -24.39 3.25
N LYS A 644 44.53 -23.37 4.07
CA LYS A 644 45.12 -23.42 5.43
C LYS A 644 44.07 -23.99 6.36
N GLU A 645 44.36 -25.16 6.92
CA GLU A 645 43.69 -25.64 8.12
C GLU A 645 43.96 -24.67 9.29
N ALA A 646 43.23 -23.60 9.33
CA ALA A 646 43.31 -22.67 10.44
C ALA A 646 42.56 -23.29 11.62
N GLY A 647 43.23 -23.43 12.76
CA GLY A 647 42.64 -23.85 14.02
C GLY A 647 41.85 -22.75 14.72
N GLY A 648 41.51 -21.64 14.02
CA GLY A 648 40.87 -20.43 14.55
C GLY A 648 39.35 -20.49 14.63
N PRO A 649 38.73 -19.36 15.05
CA PRO A 649 37.27 -19.26 15.16
C PRO A 649 36.57 -19.42 13.79
N VAL A 650 35.33 -19.88 13.85
CA VAL A 650 34.51 -20.12 12.65
C VAL A 650 33.74 -18.86 12.26
N ALA A 651 34.01 -18.35 11.07
CA ALA A 651 33.27 -17.26 10.47
C ALA A 651 32.38 -17.75 9.30
N VAL A 652 31.10 -17.42 9.32
CA VAL A 652 30.17 -17.73 8.24
C VAL A 652 29.99 -16.51 7.35
N ILE A 653 30.12 -16.69 6.03
CA ILE A 653 29.80 -15.66 5.03
C ILE A 653 28.56 -16.06 4.24
N PRO A 654 27.46 -15.31 4.31
CA PRO A 654 26.27 -15.56 3.49
C PRO A 654 26.52 -15.13 2.04
N GLN A 655 26.44 -16.06 1.07
CA GLN A 655 26.59 -15.80 -0.36
C GLN A 655 25.26 -15.33 -0.96
N VAL A 656 24.81 -14.14 -0.60
CA VAL A 656 23.55 -13.54 -1.05
C VAL A 656 23.76 -12.09 -1.45
N VAL A 657 22.93 -11.56 -2.32
CA VAL A 657 23.02 -10.21 -2.87
C VAL A 657 24.46 -9.86 -3.29
N TYR A 658 25.05 -8.73 -2.89
CA TYR A 658 26.42 -8.35 -3.26
C TYR A 658 27.49 -9.31 -2.72
N MET A 659 27.19 -10.11 -1.71
CA MET A 659 28.14 -11.12 -1.21
C MET A 659 28.28 -12.34 -2.14
N ALA A 660 27.38 -12.48 -3.13
CA ALA A 660 27.59 -13.45 -4.21
C ALA A 660 28.84 -13.11 -5.02
N GLU A 661 29.14 -11.81 -5.21
CA GLU A 661 30.34 -11.31 -5.93
C GLU A 661 31.52 -11.13 -4.98
N TYR A 662 31.33 -10.40 -3.87
CA TYR A 662 32.41 -10.02 -2.95
C TYR A 662 32.71 -11.05 -1.84
N GLY A 663 31.89 -12.09 -1.70
CA GLY A 663 32.12 -13.16 -0.74
C GLY A 663 33.51 -13.75 -0.79
N PRO A 664 34.08 -14.11 -1.98
CA PRO A 664 35.46 -14.62 -2.10
C PRO A 664 36.54 -13.65 -1.63
N LEU A 665 36.36 -12.33 -1.75
CA LEU A 665 37.26 -11.33 -1.19
C LEU A 665 37.33 -11.45 0.33
N PHE A 666 36.17 -11.49 0.97
CA PHE A 666 36.10 -11.56 2.44
C PHE A 666 36.45 -12.93 2.96
N GLU A 667 36.25 -13.99 2.19
CA GLU A 667 36.75 -15.33 2.48
C GLU A 667 38.27 -15.29 2.58
N SER A 668 38.99 -14.78 1.55
CA SER A 668 40.43 -14.61 1.55
C SER A 668 40.92 -13.71 2.71
N PHE A 669 40.21 -12.60 2.96
CA PHE A 669 40.52 -11.67 4.05
C PHE A 669 40.49 -12.37 5.42
N LEU A 670 39.39 -13.04 5.74
CA LEU A 670 39.22 -13.73 7.03
C LEU A 670 40.16 -14.91 7.18
N MET A 671 40.44 -15.65 6.10
CA MET A 671 41.45 -16.72 6.11
C MET A 671 42.86 -16.17 6.40
N ASN A 672 43.24 -15.03 5.84
CA ASN A 672 44.48 -14.35 6.14
C ASN A 672 44.61 -13.92 7.59
N LEU A 673 43.49 -13.70 8.26
CA LEU A 673 43.41 -13.41 9.71
C LEU A 673 43.35 -14.67 10.59
N GLY A 674 43.42 -15.88 10.00
CA GLY A 674 43.41 -17.14 10.73
C GLY A 674 42.05 -17.70 11.06
N PHE A 675 40.94 -17.18 10.47
CA PHE A 675 39.61 -17.75 10.67
C PHE A 675 39.39 -18.99 9.80
N ARG A 676 38.58 -19.90 10.28
CA ARG A 676 37.94 -20.95 9.45
C ARG A 676 36.69 -20.35 8.79
N VAL A 677 36.64 -20.25 7.48
CA VAL A 677 35.56 -19.61 6.76
C VAL A 677 34.61 -20.66 6.17
N LYS A 678 33.30 -20.44 6.37
CA LYS A 678 32.23 -21.25 5.77
C LYS A 678 31.33 -20.37 4.93
N MET A 679 31.31 -20.61 3.61
CA MET A 679 30.41 -19.93 2.70
C MET A 679 29.05 -20.61 2.67
N ILE A 680 27.95 -19.87 2.88
CA ILE A 680 26.58 -20.41 2.80
C ILE A 680 25.84 -19.77 1.64
N PRO A 681 25.54 -20.53 0.56
CA PRO A 681 24.77 -20.02 -0.57
C PRO A 681 23.29 -19.85 -0.21
N GLY A 682 22.61 -18.99 -0.98
CA GLY A 682 21.16 -18.91 -0.98
C GLY A 682 20.50 -20.22 -1.43
N SER A 683 19.31 -20.51 -0.92
CA SER A 683 18.52 -21.67 -1.32
C SER A 683 17.03 -21.35 -1.23
N ASP A 684 16.22 -22.12 -1.99
CA ASP A 684 14.76 -22.00 -1.95
C ASP A 684 14.20 -22.19 -0.53
N LYS A 685 14.81 -23.12 0.23
CA LYS A 685 14.46 -23.36 1.64
C LYS A 685 14.74 -22.12 2.49
N ALA A 686 15.94 -21.55 2.38
CA ALA A 686 16.30 -20.34 3.11
C ALA A 686 15.39 -19.17 2.75
N MET A 687 15.01 -19.04 1.49
CA MET A 687 14.08 -18.01 1.06
C MET A 687 12.68 -18.20 1.65
N ALA A 688 12.14 -19.42 1.65
CA ALA A 688 10.85 -19.70 2.27
C ALA A 688 10.86 -19.44 3.78
N GLU A 689 11.94 -19.79 4.47
CA GLU A 689 12.13 -19.50 5.90
C GLU A 689 12.28 -18.00 6.15
N GLY A 690 13.04 -17.31 5.32
CA GLY A 690 13.18 -15.86 5.39
C GLY A 690 11.85 -15.15 5.21
N SER A 691 11.05 -15.52 4.22
CA SER A 691 9.72 -14.95 3.98
C SER A 691 8.77 -15.09 5.17
N ARG A 692 8.92 -16.14 5.99
CA ARG A 692 8.13 -16.33 7.22
C ARG A 692 8.60 -15.44 8.38
N ARG A 693 9.89 -15.09 8.41
CA ARG A 693 10.53 -14.32 9.51
C ARG A 693 10.58 -12.82 9.24
N ILE A 694 10.38 -12.42 8.00
CA ILE A 694 10.34 -11.01 7.61
C ILE A 694 9.12 -10.34 8.24
N GLN A 695 9.35 -9.19 8.86
CA GLN A 695 8.29 -8.35 9.45
C GLN A 695 7.67 -7.37 8.43
N ALA A 696 8.13 -7.37 7.19
CA ALA A 696 7.64 -6.53 6.10
C ALA A 696 7.89 -7.20 4.75
N ASP A 697 7.09 -6.85 3.76
CA ASP A 697 7.28 -7.36 2.40
C ASP A 697 8.53 -6.78 1.75
N PHE A 698 9.49 -7.65 1.57
CA PHE A 698 10.69 -7.38 0.80
C PHE A 698 10.71 -8.22 -0.48
N CYS A 699 11.53 -7.82 -1.45
CA CYS A 699 11.78 -8.63 -2.63
C CYS A 699 12.42 -9.98 -2.27
N ALA A 700 12.25 -11.00 -3.12
CA ALA A 700 12.77 -12.35 -2.89
C ALA A 700 14.27 -12.42 -2.50
N PRO A 701 15.20 -11.62 -3.10
CA PRO A 701 16.58 -11.57 -2.65
C PRO A 701 16.74 -11.18 -1.18
N ILE A 702 15.97 -10.22 -0.68
CA ILE A 702 16.03 -9.80 0.73
C ILE A 702 15.39 -10.83 1.65
N ALA A 703 14.31 -11.50 1.22
CA ALA A 703 13.76 -12.64 1.94
C ALA A 703 14.82 -13.75 2.11
N MET A 704 15.55 -14.05 1.03
CA MET A 704 16.65 -15.01 1.05
C MET A 704 17.74 -14.60 2.03
N VAL A 705 18.12 -13.32 2.06
CA VAL A 705 19.10 -12.79 3.04
C VAL A 705 18.66 -13.08 4.48
N HIS A 706 17.39 -12.83 4.81
CA HIS A 706 16.86 -13.10 6.15
C HIS A 706 16.97 -14.58 6.51
N GLY A 707 16.59 -15.48 5.60
CA GLY A 707 16.66 -16.91 5.84
C GLY A 707 18.10 -17.40 6.04
N VAL A 708 19.02 -17.00 5.15
CA VAL A 708 20.42 -17.45 5.22
C VAL A 708 21.11 -16.92 6.48
N VAL A 709 20.99 -15.62 6.77
CA VAL A 709 21.72 -15.00 7.89
C VAL A 709 21.14 -15.42 9.24
N LEU A 710 19.82 -15.45 9.39
CA LEU A 710 19.21 -15.89 10.67
C LEU A 710 19.46 -17.38 10.94
N ASN A 711 19.50 -18.22 9.90
CA ASN A 711 19.91 -19.62 10.06
C ASN A 711 21.40 -19.75 10.40
N ALA A 712 22.26 -18.93 9.79
CA ALA A 712 23.68 -18.91 10.11
C ALA A 712 23.92 -18.49 11.57
N LEU A 713 23.19 -17.51 12.08
CA LEU A 713 23.26 -17.09 13.49
C LEU A 713 22.83 -18.19 14.48
N GLN A 714 21.97 -19.11 14.06
CA GLN A 714 21.53 -20.27 14.85
C GLN A 714 22.48 -21.47 14.72
N SER A 715 23.43 -21.44 13.78
CA SER A 715 24.40 -22.51 13.58
C SER A 715 25.59 -22.43 14.56
N ASP A 716 26.39 -23.50 14.57
CA ASP A 716 27.63 -23.55 15.34
C ASP A 716 28.74 -22.76 14.62
N CYS A 717 28.75 -21.43 14.85
CA CYS A 717 29.80 -20.52 14.37
C CYS A 717 30.06 -19.44 15.40
N ASP A 718 31.24 -18.85 15.38
CA ASP A 718 31.58 -17.74 16.29
C ASP A 718 31.05 -16.42 15.73
N TYR A 719 31.13 -16.22 14.43
CA TYR A 719 30.71 -14.99 13.76
C TYR A 719 29.98 -15.26 12.45
N VAL A 720 29.03 -14.37 12.14
CA VAL A 720 28.42 -14.24 10.80
C VAL A 720 28.91 -12.91 10.21
N PHE A 721 29.75 -12.97 9.22
CA PHE A 721 30.36 -11.80 8.61
C PHE A 721 29.55 -11.33 7.40
N PHE A 722 28.85 -10.22 7.55
CA PHE A 722 28.00 -9.64 6.49
C PHE A 722 28.15 -8.12 6.46
N PRO A 723 29.19 -7.57 5.80
CA PRO A 723 29.47 -6.14 5.78
C PRO A 723 28.37 -5.35 5.08
N THR A 724 28.13 -4.13 5.52
CA THR A 724 27.27 -3.15 4.85
C THR A 724 28.06 -2.50 3.71
N ILE A 725 27.88 -2.95 2.47
CA ILE A 725 28.53 -2.39 1.30
C ILE A 725 27.57 -1.43 0.59
N ILE A 726 27.93 -0.15 0.54
CA ILE A 726 27.07 0.92 0.02
C ILE A 726 27.17 1.03 -1.50
N ASN A 727 28.37 0.91 -2.04
CA ASN A 727 28.65 1.06 -3.48
C ASN A 727 29.80 0.14 -3.93
N ALA A 728 29.78 -0.21 -5.22
CA ALA A 728 30.85 -0.98 -5.85
C ALA A 728 32.13 -0.13 -6.01
N PRO A 729 33.31 -0.76 -6.02
CA PRO A 729 34.57 -0.10 -6.37
C PRO A 729 34.54 0.42 -7.81
N HIS A 730 35.29 1.49 -8.06
CA HIS A 730 35.42 2.06 -9.39
C HIS A 730 36.28 1.14 -10.26
N GLU A 731 35.75 0.63 -11.34
CA GLU A 731 36.57 0.00 -12.39
C GLU A 731 37.38 1.08 -13.14
N SER A 732 38.68 0.90 -13.21
CA SER A 732 39.53 1.79 -13.99
C SER A 732 39.12 1.78 -15.45
N ASP A 733 38.80 2.86 -16.00
CA ASP A 733 38.66 3.47 -17.33
C ASP A 733 38.76 2.61 -18.63
N GLN A 734 38.43 1.33 -18.67
CA GLN A 734 38.40 0.59 -19.91
C GLN A 734 37.09 0.70 -20.70
N PHE A 735 36.05 1.25 -20.15
CA PHE A 735 34.83 1.58 -20.90
C PHE A 735 34.66 3.08 -20.99
N THR A 736 35.00 3.62 -22.13
CA THR A 736 34.83 5.03 -22.52
C THR A 736 33.36 5.44 -22.53
N SER A 737 32.80 5.73 -21.36
CA SER A 737 31.58 6.51 -21.27
C SER A 737 31.95 7.99 -21.30
N PRO A 738 31.29 8.82 -22.11
CA PRO A 738 31.53 10.27 -22.17
C PRO A 738 31.07 11.05 -20.96
N LYS A 739 30.53 10.39 -19.94
CA LYS A 739 30.02 11.04 -18.72
C LYS A 739 31.18 11.52 -17.82
N PRO A 740 31.05 12.70 -17.18
CA PRO A 740 31.99 13.17 -16.18
C PRO A 740 32.14 12.19 -15.01
N LEU A 741 33.33 12.18 -14.36
CA LEU A 741 33.61 11.31 -13.20
C LEU A 741 32.59 11.43 -12.06
N SER A 742 32.00 12.62 -11.85
CA SER A 742 30.95 12.86 -10.88
C SER A 742 29.63 12.13 -11.17
N GLU A 743 29.29 11.95 -12.46
CA GLU A 743 28.09 11.23 -12.89
C GLU A 743 28.34 9.71 -12.98
N LYS A 744 29.60 9.29 -13.24
CA LYS A 744 29.97 7.85 -13.26
C LYS A 744 29.91 7.21 -11.86
N SER A 745 30.08 7.99 -10.80
CA SER A 745 30.09 7.49 -9.42
C SER A 745 28.68 7.27 -8.83
N GLU A 746 27.66 7.95 -9.36
CA GLU A 746 26.28 7.81 -8.91
C GLU A 746 25.60 6.52 -9.40
N ASP A 747 26.05 5.98 -10.52
CA ASP A 747 25.46 4.79 -11.16
C ASP A 747 25.84 3.44 -10.49
N ARG A 748 26.63 3.43 -9.39
CA ARG A 748 27.19 2.22 -8.80
C ARG A 748 26.77 1.91 -7.35
N TYR A 749 25.74 2.58 -6.87
CA TYR A 749 25.19 2.24 -5.56
C TYR A 749 24.42 0.94 -5.61
N PHE A 750 24.62 0.10 -4.63
CA PHE A 750 23.76 -1.06 -4.43
C PHE A 750 22.34 -0.63 -4.08
N CYS A 751 21.37 -1.48 -4.39
CA CYS A 751 19.99 -1.28 -3.97
C CYS A 751 19.96 -0.98 -2.46
N TYR A 752 19.21 0.03 -2.06
CA TYR A 752 19.12 0.47 -0.66
C TYR A 752 18.81 -0.70 0.30
N TYR A 753 17.87 -1.55 -0.05
CA TYR A 753 17.52 -2.71 0.76
C TYR A 753 18.67 -3.73 0.85
N SER A 754 19.43 -3.92 -0.21
CA SER A 754 20.62 -4.80 -0.17
C SER A 754 21.74 -4.21 0.68
N ALA A 755 22.05 -2.93 0.48
CA ALA A 755 23.13 -2.26 1.19
C ALA A 755 22.90 -2.25 2.71
N TYR A 756 21.67 -2.00 3.15
CA TYR A 756 21.32 -1.91 4.57
C TYR A 756 20.72 -3.19 5.16
N ALA A 757 20.68 -4.29 4.40
CA ALA A 757 20.22 -5.58 4.89
C ALA A 757 20.90 -6.02 6.22
N PRO A 758 22.24 -5.86 6.41
CA PRO A 758 22.86 -6.20 7.67
C PRO A 758 22.30 -5.45 8.87
N THR A 759 22.00 -4.17 8.73
CA THR A 759 21.41 -3.33 9.79
C THR A 759 19.99 -3.77 10.12
N ILE A 760 19.19 -4.11 9.10
CA ILE A 760 17.83 -4.64 9.28
C ILE A 760 17.88 -5.97 10.02
N LEU A 761 18.79 -6.85 9.63
CA LEU A 761 18.98 -8.16 10.26
C LEU A 761 19.46 -8.08 11.72
N ALA A 762 20.32 -7.10 12.02
CA ALA A 762 20.75 -6.86 13.39
C ALA A 762 19.58 -6.53 14.32
N SER A 763 18.55 -5.82 13.80
CA SER A 763 17.32 -5.56 14.55
C SER A 763 16.39 -6.76 14.65
N ALA A 764 16.42 -7.68 13.68
CA ALA A 764 15.58 -8.89 13.63
C ALA A 764 16.22 -10.10 14.34
N ALA A 765 17.53 -10.06 14.62
CA ALA A 765 18.24 -11.15 15.29
C ALA A 765 17.87 -11.21 16.78
N PRO A 766 17.75 -12.43 17.37
CA PRO A 766 17.56 -12.59 18.80
C PRO A 766 18.63 -11.84 19.61
N SER A 767 18.25 -11.25 20.74
CA SER A 767 19.12 -10.37 21.54
C SER A 767 20.46 -11.03 21.92
N GLY A 768 20.47 -12.31 22.25
CA GLY A 768 21.67 -13.09 22.59
C GLY A 768 22.59 -13.43 21.38
N GLN A 769 22.17 -13.19 20.15
CA GLN A 769 22.92 -13.55 18.92
C GLN A 769 23.40 -12.34 18.12
N ARG A 770 22.95 -11.14 18.47
CA ARG A 770 23.29 -9.90 17.73
C ARG A 770 24.78 -9.62 17.69
N SER A 771 25.49 -9.89 18.78
CA SER A 771 26.94 -9.68 18.87
C SER A 771 27.75 -10.58 17.91
N ARG A 772 27.16 -11.66 17.42
CA ARG A 772 27.80 -12.56 16.45
C ARG A 772 27.69 -12.07 15.00
N LEU A 773 26.76 -11.14 14.69
CA LEU A 773 26.63 -10.55 13.38
C LEU A 773 27.60 -9.37 13.23
N ILE A 774 28.64 -9.58 12.44
CA ILE A 774 29.67 -8.60 12.16
C ILE A 774 29.38 -7.90 10.83
N SER A 775 29.06 -6.61 10.91
CA SER A 775 28.62 -5.84 9.74
C SER A 775 29.30 -4.48 9.62
N PRO A 776 30.63 -4.46 9.36
CA PRO A 776 31.38 -3.21 9.17
C PRO A 776 30.84 -2.46 7.95
N LYS A 777 30.96 -1.12 7.97
CA LYS A 777 30.49 -0.26 6.89
C LYS A 777 31.58 -0.02 5.86
N ILE A 778 31.35 -0.45 4.62
CA ILE A 778 32.29 -0.32 3.51
C ILE A 778 31.71 0.60 2.44
N SER A 779 32.50 1.58 2.03
CA SER A 779 32.18 2.45 0.92
C SER A 779 33.45 2.69 0.11
N PHE A 780 33.38 2.39 -1.17
CA PHE A 780 34.47 2.60 -2.11
C PHE A 780 34.41 3.99 -2.77
N PHE A 781 33.38 4.78 -2.47
CA PHE A 781 33.19 6.10 -3.06
C PHE A 781 34.36 7.04 -2.79
N ARG A 782 35.10 7.43 -3.84
CA ARG A 782 36.27 8.33 -3.78
C ARG A 782 37.36 7.92 -2.77
N ARG A 783 37.53 6.61 -2.55
CA ARG A 783 38.52 6.06 -1.62
C ARG A 783 39.42 5.07 -2.33
N SER A 784 40.68 5.12 -1.97
CA SER A 784 41.65 4.08 -2.32
C SER A 784 41.37 2.79 -1.55
N THR A 785 41.85 1.66 -2.05
CA THR A 785 41.82 0.37 -1.35
C THR A 785 42.48 0.46 0.02
N GLN A 786 43.54 1.27 0.15
CA GLN A 786 44.23 1.50 1.40
C GLN A 786 43.37 2.22 2.45
N GLU A 787 42.64 3.27 2.07
CA GLU A 787 41.70 3.98 2.96
C GLU A 787 40.52 3.10 3.38
N VAL A 788 40.04 2.22 2.49
CA VAL A 788 39.01 1.23 2.84
C VAL A 788 39.56 0.20 3.83
N ALA A 789 40.80 -0.28 3.63
CA ALA A 789 41.46 -1.24 4.51
C ALA A 789 41.67 -0.65 5.92
N GLU A 790 42.10 0.60 6.02
CA GLU A 790 42.30 1.31 7.30
C GLU A 790 41.00 1.41 8.09
N ARG A 791 39.91 1.84 7.44
CA ARG A 791 38.60 1.94 8.09
C ARG A 791 38.04 0.59 8.51
N LEU A 792 38.17 -0.42 7.66
CA LEU A 792 37.73 -1.76 7.97
C LEU A 792 38.48 -2.33 9.18
N ALA A 793 39.80 -2.11 9.24
CA ALA A 793 40.63 -2.53 10.37
C ALA A 793 40.22 -1.83 11.67
N ASP A 794 39.95 -0.50 11.61
CA ASP A 794 39.47 0.25 12.76
C ASP A 794 38.08 -0.24 13.23
N ASP A 795 37.14 -0.48 12.30
CA ASP A 795 35.80 -0.98 12.63
C ASP A 795 35.83 -2.37 13.28
N LEU A 796 36.80 -3.23 12.90
CA LEU A 796 36.90 -4.60 13.39
C LEU A 796 37.78 -4.78 14.64
N LYS A 797 38.62 -3.79 14.96
CA LYS A 797 39.58 -3.84 16.07
C LYS A 797 38.95 -4.30 17.39
N ASP A 798 37.92 -3.60 17.82
CA ASP A 798 37.28 -3.86 19.11
C ASP A 798 36.27 -5.02 19.04
N ILE A 799 35.61 -5.20 17.89
CA ILE A 799 34.54 -6.20 17.70
C ILE A 799 35.10 -7.62 17.62
N MET A 800 36.22 -7.79 16.91
CA MET A 800 36.85 -9.08 16.66
C MET A 800 38.20 -9.21 17.35
N GLN A 801 38.61 -8.22 18.14
CA GLN A 801 39.89 -8.15 18.85
C GLN A 801 41.11 -8.38 17.95
N LEU A 802 41.09 -7.72 16.78
CA LEU A 802 42.14 -7.85 15.77
C LEU A 802 43.21 -6.78 15.93
N ASP A 803 44.47 -7.11 15.55
CA ASP A 803 45.50 -6.14 15.36
C ASP A 803 45.22 -5.33 14.08
N PRO A 804 45.05 -3.98 14.16
CA PRO A 804 44.68 -3.16 13.01
C PRO A 804 45.67 -3.22 11.84
N ASP A 805 46.97 -3.26 12.13
CA ASP A 805 48.00 -3.33 11.09
C ASP A 805 47.95 -4.66 10.34
N HIS A 806 47.78 -5.76 11.07
CA HIS A 806 47.58 -7.09 10.48
C HIS A 806 46.28 -7.17 9.67
N ALA A 807 45.17 -6.64 10.20
CA ALA A 807 43.88 -6.61 9.49
C ALA A 807 43.93 -5.78 8.20
N LYS A 808 44.62 -4.64 8.22
CA LYS A 808 44.85 -3.80 7.03
C LYS A 808 45.65 -4.56 5.96
N GLU A 809 46.80 -5.18 6.33
CA GLU A 809 47.63 -5.95 5.41
C GLU A 809 46.85 -7.16 4.83
N ALA A 810 46.12 -7.89 5.68
CA ALA A 810 45.29 -9.01 5.28
C ALA A 810 44.22 -8.60 4.24
N PHE A 811 43.57 -7.45 4.42
CA PHE A 811 42.60 -6.96 3.45
C PHE A 811 43.26 -6.55 2.11
N ILE A 812 44.35 -5.82 2.15
CA ILE A 812 45.10 -5.41 0.94
C ILE A 812 45.54 -6.63 0.13
N ASN A 813 46.03 -7.66 0.81
CA ASN A 813 46.46 -8.88 0.13
C ASN A 813 45.28 -9.66 -0.47
N ALA A 814 44.14 -9.76 0.29
CA ALA A 814 42.91 -10.34 -0.21
C ALA A 814 42.34 -9.57 -1.41
N TRP A 815 42.43 -8.24 -1.39
CA TRP A 815 41.98 -7.40 -2.49
C TRP A 815 42.80 -7.65 -3.77
N LYS A 816 44.10 -7.69 -3.66
CA LYS A 816 45.01 -7.96 -4.81
C LYS A 816 44.73 -9.33 -5.43
N ASP A 817 44.58 -10.35 -4.60
CA ASP A 817 44.22 -11.69 -5.03
C ASP A 817 42.84 -11.73 -5.71
N PHE A 818 41.83 -11.07 -5.12
CA PHE A 818 40.50 -10.95 -5.69
C PHE A 818 40.49 -10.25 -7.05
N GLU A 819 41.21 -9.12 -7.19
CA GLU A 819 41.31 -8.37 -8.44
C GLU A 819 42.05 -9.22 -9.53
N THR A 820 43.09 -9.94 -9.15
CA THR A 820 43.80 -10.82 -10.09
C THR A 820 42.87 -11.90 -10.63
N ARG A 821 42.10 -12.55 -9.78
CA ARG A 821 41.12 -13.56 -10.20
C ARG A 821 39.94 -12.94 -11.01
N ARG A 822 39.55 -11.74 -10.66
CA ARG A 822 38.49 -11.02 -11.38
C ARG A 822 38.92 -10.61 -12.79
N GLN A 823 40.19 -10.26 -13.00
CA GLN A 823 40.73 -10.00 -14.34
C GLN A 823 40.80 -11.26 -15.23
N PHE A 824 40.89 -12.42 -14.60
CA PHE A 824 40.88 -13.70 -15.31
C PHE A 824 39.47 -14.12 -15.76
N TRP A 825 38.45 -13.68 -15.06
CA TRP A 825 37.03 -13.88 -15.38
C TRP A 825 36.55 -12.93 -16.48
#